data_8f55dec3d01db911c63051213e9f009c
#
_entry.id   8f55dec3d01db911c63051213e9f009c
#
_cell.length_a   1.000
_cell.length_b   1.000
_cell.length_c   1.000
_cell.angle_alpha   90.00
_cell.angle_beta   90.00
_cell.angle_gamma   90.00
#
_symmetry.space_group_name_H-M   'P 1'
#
loop_
_entity.id
_entity.type
_entity.pdbx_description
1 polymer ?
#
loop_
_entity_poly.entity_id
_entity_poly.type
_entity_poly.pdbx_seq_one_letter_code
_entity_poly.pdbx_strand_id
1 'polypeptide(L)'
;MNGGRDGVRYRVLAVGLLLFCPVTLWGADNFRTAEYERNGAALDSINAAEAYSLGFSGKGVGVAVIDATGELNGDEFAGRVDSGAGWISSPWNGAFHGYAVAGVIGAAKNDSGIHGIAYQATLLPLGTTFSSDTLVNAQLNVLDRPDIKIVNNSWGYRIFNDTVQTFSADRQVELLDGIINNNMVIGTEMAKQGQLTVFAAGNEGHLTPSIIAGLPTLLDAYGIDNTLANNWLNVVAYDPSQRPSSAAFIASFSNLGFGSSAYTLLAPGVNIVSTRDANTTDTFSGTSFATPYVSGVAALTSEAFPYLNGKQLADILLSTATPLTGSNTPRAVLLIHKNYDDHQNYLSSDLNVYATGNAVTFSDEEMTVLLARVREDAFFDNLTDEQVRSAIRARASAQNINVLTTEDYQSLFGQGMVNAYKAVQGPGALNAQRLSNSDLNSGTFNGNYAIYGVDTQGYSSTWSNDIAQVKNTTSSSPLYQLDVGLRKQGAGALYLTGNNTYLGPTIVEGGSVVVGKVAQGSGSLAGDVWVQSAATLGGHGNIAGTVTLENGSTLSPGASVGTLTVGNVVFQPGSLYHYEIDEQGNADGLNVTRDATVAGTVVLDAPSQSLGDRFTLLNVGGTLSGSFDGLTSNSTQPFLQDTLSYGNKQAYLDVVRNNRAFNDVATSLNQRAVAQTIESQNSGPVFSAIANSRSEAAARSAFDNLDGEIYAASRAALLQRSRYVRDGINSALHDENAQSLWLSTWANKGQFDETAESSRVNHSGYGFLIGNGSPVGESSTLGVVVGAEKSKIKTDARAASNDVTAYHVGSYWGTGYRGIAWRSGLVYSYLDMGSERDIQVPGLTSRAQADYHAHLFQGFAEGSHRFAFNDSLSVEPYGNLSYAWLDLAGGQEHGSAAALRWERQDSGAGYSTLGLRGEARWSSLSPVRLYADAGYQRRLTPDRNQTRLSFVQGGDAYTVHSATDDRDALLVRAGVTLAIKQNATLLLGYQGLMSDKMSENSANMQFGLTF
;
A
#
# COMPACT_ATOMS: atom_id res chain seq x y z
N MET A 1 14.05 39.09 25.62
CA MET A 1 14.65 37.80 26.07
C MET A 1 13.67 36.71 25.69
N ASN A 2 13.99 36.06 24.63
CA ASN A 2 13.11 35.09 23.95
C ASN A 2 13.23 33.70 24.58
N GLY A 3 12.11 33.11 24.95
CA GLY A 3 12.00 31.72 25.32
C GLY A 3 11.26 30.94 24.20
N GLY A 4 12.03 30.21 23.41
CA GLY A 4 11.48 29.33 22.38
C GLY A 4 10.78 28.11 22.96
N ARG A 5 9.60 27.79 22.41
CA ARG A 5 8.91 26.53 22.57
C ARG A 5 9.27 25.66 21.38
N ASP A 6 10.07 24.65 21.62
CA ASP A 6 10.30 23.58 20.65
C ASP A 6 9.08 22.67 20.61
N GLY A 7 8.32 22.78 19.53
CA GLY A 7 7.26 21.84 19.19
C GLY A 7 7.87 20.64 18.47
N VAL A 8 7.82 19.50 19.09
CA VAL A 8 8.15 18.21 18.48
C VAL A 8 7.13 17.94 17.36
N ARG A 9 7.54 18.12 16.13
CA ARG A 9 6.77 17.72 14.94
C ARG A 9 6.97 16.23 14.71
N TYR A 10 5.97 15.45 15.01
CA TYR A 10 5.87 14.09 14.49
C TYR A 10 5.78 14.16 12.96
N ARG A 11 6.82 13.70 12.28
CA ARG A 11 6.76 13.42 10.85
C ARG A 11 5.93 12.15 10.68
N VAL A 12 4.71 12.31 10.23
CA VAL A 12 3.93 11.24 9.61
C VAL A 12 4.74 10.79 8.39
N LEU A 13 5.27 9.57 8.44
CA LEU A 13 5.78 8.90 7.25
C LEU A 13 4.58 8.64 6.33
N ALA A 14 4.47 9.45 5.29
CA ALA A 14 3.63 9.11 4.17
C ALA A 14 4.18 7.82 3.56
N VAL A 15 3.47 6.72 3.75
CA VAL A 15 3.67 5.48 3.01
C VAL A 15 3.34 5.81 1.56
N GLY A 16 4.39 5.97 0.76
CA GLY A 16 4.24 6.16 -0.67
C GLY A 16 3.51 4.96 -1.27
N LEU A 17 2.39 5.24 -1.91
CA LEU A 17 1.74 4.32 -2.83
C LEU A 17 2.77 3.94 -3.91
N LEU A 18 3.50 2.86 -3.70
CA LEU A 18 4.22 2.18 -4.76
C LEU A 18 3.14 1.58 -5.67
N LEU A 19 2.96 2.21 -6.81
CA LEU A 19 2.30 1.61 -7.95
C LEU A 19 2.89 0.20 -8.15
N PHE A 20 2.16 -0.81 -7.73
CA PHE A 20 2.40 -2.19 -8.12
C PHE A 20 2.19 -2.26 -9.64
N CYS A 21 3.28 -2.13 -10.38
CA CYS A 21 3.36 -2.79 -11.66
C CYS A 21 3.19 -4.28 -11.36
N PRO A 22 2.25 -5.00 -11.95
CA PRO A 22 2.20 -6.44 -11.79
C PRO A 22 3.52 -6.99 -12.35
N VAL A 23 4.41 -7.41 -11.46
CA VAL A 23 5.52 -8.28 -11.84
C VAL A 23 4.82 -9.56 -12.26
N THR A 24 4.66 -9.76 -13.55
CA THR A 24 4.35 -11.07 -14.09
C THR A 24 5.50 -11.97 -13.65
N LEU A 25 5.23 -12.87 -12.71
CA LEU A 25 6.14 -13.96 -12.35
C LEU A 25 6.37 -14.74 -13.65
N TRP A 26 7.53 -14.56 -14.23
CA TRP A 26 7.96 -15.33 -15.39
C TRP A 26 8.20 -16.74 -14.88
N GLY A 27 7.52 -17.74 -15.43
CA GLY A 27 7.80 -19.13 -15.09
C GLY A 27 9.27 -19.46 -15.33
N ALA A 28 9.84 -20.36 -14.53
CA ALA A 28 11.26 -20.76 -14.67
C ALA A 28 11.62 -21.17 -16.12
N ASP A 29 10.69 -21.74 -16.85
CA ASP A 29 10.87 -22.13 -18.24
C ASP A 29 11.20 -20.97 -19.19
N ASN A 30 10.81 -19.75 -18.86
CA ASN A 30 11.16 -18.57 -19.66
C ASN A 30 12.65 -18.19 -19.59
N PHE A 31 13.38 -18.75 -18.62
CA PHE A 31 14.81 -18.53 -18.47
C PHE A 31 15.66 -19.62 -19.15
N ARG A 32 15.06 -20.75 -19.58
CA ARG A 32 15.72 -21.82 -20.32
C ARG A 32 15.85 -21.43 -21.80
N THR A 33 16.68 -20.43 -22.05
CA THR A 33 17.01 -19.93 -23.40
C THR A 33 18.07 -20.82 -24.07
N ALA A 34 18.34 -20.59 -25.36
CA ALA A 34 19.40 -21.32 -26.06
C ALA A 34 20.80 -21.18 -25.41
N GLU A 35 21.08 -20.00 -24.81
CA GLU A 35 22.33 -19.78 -24.03
C GLU A 35 22.34 -20.63 -22.76
N TYR A 36 21.20 -20.68 -22.04
CA TYR A 36 21.02 -21.49 -20.83
C TYR A 36 21.25 -22.98 -21.14
N GLU A 37 20.65 -23.50 -22.21
CA GLU A 37 20.66 -24.90 -22.58
C GLU A 37 22.08 -25.42 -22.93
N ARG A 38 23.04 -24.55 -23.22
CA ARG A 38 24.43 -24.96 -23.41
C ARG A 38 25.06 -25.52 -22.15
N ASN A 39 24.59 -25.07 -20.98
CA ASN A 39 24.93 -25.62 -19.66
C ASN A 39 23.67 -26.11 -18.92
N GLY A 40 22.61 -26.47 -19.64
CA GLY A 40 21.29 -26.75 -19.07
C GLY A 40 21.32 -27.73 -17.91
N ALA A 41 21.97 -28.87 -18.08
CA ALA A 41 22.09 -29.87 -17.00
C ALA A 41 22.82 -29.32 -15.75
N ALA A 42 23.85 -28.48 -15.94
CA ALA A 42 24.59 -27.87 -14.85
C ALA A 42 23.74 -26.81 -14.12
N LEU A 43 23.10 -25.92 -14.87
CA LEU A 43 22.24 -24.86 -14.32
C LEU A 43 20.97 -25.41 -13.64
N ASP A 44 20.36 -26.45 -14.22
CA ASP A 44 19.21 -27.13 -13.63
C ASP A 44 19.57 -27.85 -12.33
N SER A 45 20.76 -28.47 -12.26
CA SER A 45 21.19 -29.19 -11.05
C SER A 45 21.37 -28.30 -9.82
N ILE A 46 21.54 -26.98 -10.03
CA ILE A 46 21.60 -25.96 -8.97
C ILE A 46 20.32 -25.13 -8.85
N ASN A 47 19.26 -25.44 -9.62
CA ASN A 47 18.00 -24.70 -9.67
C ASN A 47 18.17 -23.21 -10.03
N ALA A 48 18.98 -22.91 -11.06
CA ALA A 48 19.29 -21.55 -11.47
C ALA A 48 18.08 -20.84 -12.10
N ALA A 49 17.31 -21.52 -12.96
CA ALA A 49 16.13 -20.94 -13.63
C ALA A 49 15.06 -20.53 -12.62
N GLU A 50 14.88 -21.30 -11.55
CA GLU A 50 13.96 -20.99 -10.46
C GLU A 50 14.43 -19.73 -9.69
N ALA A 51 15.74 -19.56 -9.44
CA ALA A 51 16.29 -18.35 -8.84
C ALA A 51 16.08 -17.13 -9.74
N TYR A 52 16.27 -17.28 -11.05
CA TYR A 52 16.02 -16.21 -12.02
C TYR A 52 14.55 -15.81 -12.08
N SER A 53 13.64 -16.76 -11.93
CA SER A 53 12.20 -16.49 -11.89
C SER A 53 11.78 -15.59 -10.73
N LEU A 54 12.57 -15.54 -9.66
CA LEU A 54 12.41 -14.61 -8.54
C LEU A 54 13.03 -13.23 -8.79
N GLY A 55 13.68 -13.03 -9.96
CA GLY A 55 14.21 -11.74 -10.40
C GLY A 55 15.68 -11.51 -10.12
N PHE A 56 16.42 -12.52 -9.63
CA PHE A 56 17.83 -12.39 -9.28
C PHE A 56 18.75 -12.75 -10.45
N SER A 57 19.82 -11.99 -10.63
CA SER A 57 20.74 -12.07 -11.77
C SER A 57 22.20 -11.73 -11.41
N GLY A 58 22.47 -11.39 -10.14
CA GLY A 58 23.74 -10.87 -9.65
C GLY A 58 23.91 -9.37 -9.81
N LYS A 59 22.84 -8.67 -10.17
CA LYS A 59 22.87 -7.22 -10.45
C LYS A 59 23.32 -6.41 -9.24
N GLY A 60 24.33 -5.54 -9.47
CA GLY A 60 24.86 -4.67 -8.41
C GLY A 60 25.82 -5.37 -7.44
N VAL A 61 26.21 -6.61 -7.73
CA VAL A 61 27.15 -7.38 -6.91
C VAL A 61 28.50 -7.47 -7.61
N GLY A 62 29.58 -7.17 -6.88
CA GLY A 62 30.95 -7.33 -7.33
C GLY A 62 31.52 -8.70 -6.94
N VAL A 63 32.16 -9.39 -7.88
CA VAL A 63 32.88 -10.68 -7.65
C VAL A 63 34.30 -10.54 -8.12
N ALA A 64 35.25 -10.73 -7.21
CA ALA A 64 36.68 -10.80 -7.57
C ALA A 64 37.05 -12.22 -8.10
N VAL A 65 37.83 -12.26 -9.15
CA VAL A 65 38.37 -13.49 -9.75
C VAL A 65 39.90 -13.44 -9.69
N ILE A 66 40.48 -14.12 -8.73
CA ILE A 66 41.92 -14.26 -8.61
C ILE A 66 42.34 -15.53 -9.37
N ASP A 67 42.96 -15.35 -10.52
CA ASP A 67 43.30 -16.49 -11.40
C ASP A 67 44.38 -16.10 -12.42
N ALA A 68 44.85 -17.08 -13.22
CA ALA A 68 45.63 -16.83 -14.43
C ALA A 68 44.71 -16.22 -15.48
N THR A 69 44.51 -14.93 -15.44
CA THR A 69 43.58 -14.19 -16.34
C THR A 69 44.26 -13.02 -17.01
N GLY A 70 43.82 -12.69 -18.20
CA GLY A 70 44.07 -11.41 -18.85
C GLY A 70 42.88 -10.46 -18.70
N GLU A 71 42.86 -9.47 -19.58
CA GLU A 71 41.73 -8.54 -19.67
C GLU A 71 40.44 -9.27 -20.08
N LEU A 72 39.39 -9.16 -19.33
CA LEU A 72 38.07 -9.66 -19.70
C LEU A 72 37.43 -8.69 -20.72
N ASN A 73 37.47 -9.07 -21.98
CA ASN A 73 36.91 -8.27 -23.09
C ASN A 73 35.89 -9.10 -23.86
N GLY A 74 35.30 -8.52 -24.90
CA GLY A 74 34.24 -9.14 -25.70
C GLY A 74 32.83 -8.91 -25.13
N ASP A 75 31.84 -9.33 -25.91
CA ASP A 75 30.41 -9.02 -25.66
C ASP A 75 29.92 -9.67 -24.35
N GLU A 76 30.48 -10.81 -23.98
CA GLU A 76 30.08 -11.54 -22.75
C GLU A 76 30.41 -10.78 -21.45
N PHE A 77 31.33 -9.81 -21.50
CA PHE A 77 31.74 -9.03 -20.33
C PHE A 77 31.48 -7.50 -20.48
N ALA A 78 30.99 -7.07 -21.63
CA ALA A 78 30.84 -5.65 -21.93
C ALA A 78 30.10 -4.87 -20.86
N GLY A 79 30.71 -3.80 -20.34
CA GLY A 79 30.14 -2.90 -19.33
C GLY A 79 30.01 -3.49 -17.92
N ARG A 80 30.57 -4.68 -17.65
CA ARG A 80 30.49 -5.36 -16.36
C ARG A 80 31.84 -5.83 -15.79
N VAL A 81 32.92 -5.20 -16.25
CA VAL A 81 34.26 -5.42 -15.74
C VAL A 81 34.72 -4.19 -14.99
N ASP A 82 35.12 -4.38 -13.74
CA ASP A 82 35.74 -3.35 -12.93
C ASP A 82 37.27 -3.36 -13.20
N SER A 83 37.74 -2.37 -13.94
CA SER A 83 39.15 -2.20 -14.29
C SER A 83 39.94 -1.35 -13.31
N GLY A 84 39.31 -0.88 -12.20
CA GLY A 84 39.92 0.08 -11.26
C GLY A 84 41.06 -0.45 -10.43
N ALA A 85 41.29 -1.72 -10.40
CA ALA A 85 42.31 -2.38 -9.55
C ALA A 85 43.52 -2.84 -10.33
N GLY A 86 44.13 -2.09 -11.21
CA GLY A 86 45.42 -2.37 -11.88
C GLY A 86 45.73 -3.87 -12.05
N TRP A 87 45.11 -4.55 -13.00
CA TRP A 87 45.27 -5.97 -13.24
C TRP A 87 46.68 -6.30 -13.79
N ILE A 88 47.20 -7.46 -13.42
CA ILE A 88 48.49 -7.95 -13.91
C ILE A 88 48.15 -8.91 -15.06
N SER A 89 48.62 -8.61 -16.30
CA SER A 89 48.51 -9.59 -17.37
C SER A 89 49.39 -10.78 -17.03
N SER A 90 48.76 -11.96 -16.91
CA SER A 90 49.54 -13.18 -16.77
C SER A 90 50.30 -13.49 -18.09
N PRO A 91 51.63 -13.58 -18.10
CA PRO A 91 52.36 -13.94 -19.30
C PRO A 91 52.23 -15.43 -19.64
N TRP A 92 51.43 -16.19 -18.93
CA TRP A 92 51.24 -17.62 -19.09
C TRP A 92 50.34 -17.96 -20.26
N ASN A 93 50.69 -19.05 -21.01
CA ASN A 93 49.83 -19.68 -21.99
C ASN A 93 48.47 -20.18 -21.43
N GLY A 94 48.20 -20.00 -20.14
CA GLY A 94 47.00 -20.36 -19.40
C GLY A 94 46.10 -19.20 -19.11
N ALA A 95 46.26 -18.00 -19.67
CA ALA A 95 45.37 -16.82 -19.43
C ALA A 95 43.89 -17.07 -19.75
N PHE A 96 43.59 -18.08 -20.58
CA PHE A 96 42.21 -18.52 -20.87
C PHE A 96 41.51 -19.12 -19.62
N HIS A 97 42.25 -19.65 -18.64
CA HIS A 97 41.66 -20.31 -17.48
C HIS A 97 40.80 -19.33 -16.65
N GLY A 98 41.39 -18.24 -16.22
CA GLY A 98 40.64 -17.21 -15.50
C GLY A 98 39.55 -16.55 -16.33
N TYR A 99 39.74 -16.46 -17.65
CA TYR A 99 38.72 -16.00 -18.59
C TYR A 99 37.50 -16.94 -18.59
N ALA A 100 37.73 -18.25 -18.66
CA ALA A 100 36.69 -19.27 -18.61
C ALA A 100 35.99 -19.33 -17.24
N VAL A 101 36.75 -19.21 -16.16
CA VAL A 101 36.21 -19.11 -14.79
C VAL A 101 35.28 -17.91 -14.65
N ALA A 102 35.70 -16.75 -15.16
CA ALA A 102 34.88 -15.52 -15.16
C ALA A 102 33.60 -15.70 -15.98
N GLY A 103 33.66 -16.44 -17.09
CA GLY A 103 32.50 -16.77 -17.94
C GLY A 103 31.43 -17.58 -17.19
N VAL A 104 31.84 -18.56 -16.39
CA VAL A 104 30.92 -19.35 -15.56
C VAL A 104 30.22 -18.45 -14.52
N ILE A 105 30.93 -17.50 -13.89
CA ILE A 105 30.32 -16.58 -12.92
C ILE A 105 29.33 -15.64 -13.61
N GLY A 106 29.78 -14.97 -14.69
CA GLY A 106 29.10 -13.78 -15.11
C GLY A 106 29.14 -13.45 -16.62
N ALA A 107 29.26 -14.45 -17.54
CA ALA A 107 29.00 -14.17 -18.95
C ALA A 107 27.61 -13.58 -19.13
N ALA A 108 27.45 -12.62 -20.06
CA ALA A 108 26.21 -11.87 -20.26
C ALA A 108 25.08 -12.77 -20.78
N LYS A 109 23.87 -12.49 -20.37
CA LYS A 109 22.66 -13.01 -21.03
C LYS A 109 22.29 -12.04 -22.15
N ASN A 110 22.71 -12.36 -23.38
CA ASN A 110 22.66 -11.46 -24.54
C ASN A 110 22.17 -12.13 -25.85
N ASP A 111 21.52 -13.30 -25.72
CA ASP A 111 21.02 -14.15 -26.80
C ASP A 111 22.13 -14.72 -27.72
N SER A 112 23.36 -14.77 -27.24
CA SER A 112 24.53 -15.31 -27.93
C SER A 112 25.44 -16.09 -26.99
N GLY A 113 26.13 -17.13 -27.49
CA GLY A 113 27.09 -17.85 -26.70
C GLY A 113 26.53 -18.60 -25.51
N ILE A 114 26.88 -18.19 -24.33
CA ILE A 114 26.47 -18.74 -23.01
C ILE A 114 26.10 -17.60 -22.07
N HIS A 115 25.44 -17.88 -20.96
CA HIS A 115 25.41 -16.93 -19.85
C HIS A 115 25.95 -17.56 -18.56
N GLY A 116 26.55 -16.74 -17.70
CA GLY A 116 26.98 -17.10 -16.38
C GLY A 116 25.86 -17.24 -15.39
N ILE A 117 26.12 -17.75 -14.18
CA ILE A 117 25.13 -17.88 -13.11
C ILE A 117 24.63 -16.49 -12.67
N ALA A 118 25.53 -15.57 -12.46
CA ALA A 118 25.24 -14.18 -12.07
C ALA A 118 25.48 -13.25 -13.27
N TYR A 119 24.70 -13.42 -14.33
CA TYR A 119 24.92 -12.79 -15.64
C TYR A 119 24.83 -11.26 -15.66
N GLN A 120 24.46 -10.62 -14.54
CA GLN A 120 24.50 -9.16 -14.36
C GLN A 120 25.49 -8.70 -13.28
N ALA A 121 26.31 -9.61 -12.72
CA ALA A 121 27.32 -9.25 -11.74
C ALA A 121 28.46 -8.43 -12.39
N THR A 122 29.10 -7.59 -11.61
CA THR A 122 30.34 -6.90 -11.98
C THR A 122 31.54 -7.77 -11.61
N LEU A 123 32.45 -8.03 -12.53
CA LEU A 123 33.62 -8.86 -12.31
C LEU A 123 34.84 -7.99 -12.10
N LEU A 124 35.65 -8.32 -11.10
CA LEU A 124 36.95 -7.73 -10.82
C LEU A 124 38.03 -8.80 -11.13
N PRO A 125 38.59 -8.81 -12.36
CA PRO A 125 39.62 -9.79 -12.71
C PRO A 125 40.98 -9.37 -12.11
N LEU A 126 41.60 -10.28 -11.37
CA LEU A 126 42.89 -10.07 -10.74
C LEU A 126 43.87 -11.14 -11.22
N GLY A 127 44.63 -10.81 -12.25
CA GLY A 127 45.57 -11.69 -12.90
C GLY A 127 46.79 -12.05 -12.00
N THR A 128 47.11 -13.32 -11.90
CA THR A 128 48.27 -13.81 -11.12
C THR A 128 49.07 -14.83 -11.91
N THR A 129 50.37 -14.86 -11.69
CA THR A 129 51.26 -15.95 -12.13
C THR A 129 51.41 -17.02 -11.05
N PHE A 130 50.64 -16.92 -9.96
CA PHE A 130 50.75 -17.75 -8.75
C PHE A 130 52.09 -17.64 -8.01
N SER A 131 52.92 -16.64 -8.33
CA SER A 131 54.03 -16.27 -7.47
C SER A 131 53.53 -15.57 -6.23
N SER A 132 54.27 -15.65 -5.11
CA SER A 132 53.90 -14.97 -3.86
C SER A 132 53.58 -13.49 -4.05
N ASP A 133 54.39 -12.75 -4.80
CA ASP A 133 54.19 -11.31 -5.02
C ASP A 133 52.92 -11.00 -5.79
N THR A 134 52.60 -11.80 -6.84
CA THR A 134 51.39 -11.56 -7.65
C THR A 134 50.11 -11.96 -6.91
N LEU A 135 50.13 -13.02 -6.10
CA LEU A 135 49.04 -13.44 -5.25
C LEU A 135 48.76 -12.42 -4.16
N VAL A 136 49.80 -11.97 -3.45
CA VAL A 136 49.69 -10.92 -2.42
C VAL A 136 49.10 -9.63 -3.00
N ASN A 137 49.61 -9.19 -4.14
CA ASN A 137 49.06 -7.98 -4.80
C ASN A 137 47.61 -8.14 -5.20
N ALA A 138 47.18 -9.30 -5.73
CA ALA A 138 45.78 -9.55 -6.06
C ALA A 138 44.89 -9.52 -4.81
N GLN A 139 45.33 -10.14 -3.72
CA GLN A 139 44.60 -10.18 -2.45
C GLN A 139 44.54 -8.79 -1.78
N LEU A 140 45.61 -7.99 -1.84
CA LEU A 140 45.60 -6.60 -1.33
C LEU A 140 44.60 -5.72 -2.08
N ASN A 141 44.50 -5.87 -3.40
CA ASN A 141 43.52 -5.17 -4.18
C ASN A 141 42.09 -5.47 -3.75
N VAL A 142 41.78 -6.72 -3.36
CA VAL A 142 40.47 -7.08 -2.83
C VAL A 142 40.27 -6.53 -1.42
N LEU A 143 41.33 -6.61 -0.59
CA LEU A 143 41.25 -6.14 0.80
C LEU A 143 40.90 -4.65 0.90
N ASP A 144 41.39 -3.84 -0.04
CA ASP A 144 41.07 -2.41 -0.14
C ASP A 144 39.66 -2.11 -0.75
N ARG A 145 38.90 -3.16 -1.10
CA ARG A 145 37.59 -3.09 -1.74
C ARG A 145 36.50 -3.75 -0.88
N PRO A 146 36.00 -3.09 0.16
CA PRO A 146 34.97 -3.62 1.05
C PRO A 146 33.60 -3.82 0.34
N ASP A 147 33.43 -3.24 -0.83
CA ASP A 147 32.28 -3.44 -1.71
C ASP A 147 32.31 -4.81 -2.41
N ILE A 148 33.47 -5.44 -2.55
CA ILE A 148 33.63 -6.80 -3.06
C ILE A 148 33.47 -7.79 -1.92
N LYS A 149 32.38 -8.53 -1.92
CA LYS A 149 32.06 -9.49 -0.85
C LYS A 149 32.42 -10.94 -1.19
N ILE A 150 32.70 -11.25 -2.46
CA ILE A 150 32.89 -12.60 -2.96
C ILE A 150 34.19 -12.67 -3.75
N VAL A 151 35.04 -13.64 -3.40
CA VAL A 151 36.34 -13.85 -4.00
C VAL A 151 36.45 -15.30 -4.50
N ASN A 152 36.50 -15.45 -5.82
CA ASN A 152 36.65 -16.73 -6.47
C ASN A 152 38.15 -17.10 -6.65
N ASN A 153 38.55 -18.26 -6.16
CA ASN A 153 39.90 -18.81 -6.25
C ASN A 153 39.84 -20.20 -6.88
N SER A 154 39.90 -20.27 -8.21
CA SER A 154 39.86 -21.53 -8.95
C SER A 154 41.27 -22.18 -9.10
N TRP A 155 42.06 -22.18 -8.05
CA TRP A 155 43.44 -22.66 -8.00
C TRP A 155 43.79 -23.29 -6.65
N GLY A 156 44.85 -24.02 -6.57
CA GLY A 156 45.37 -24.63 -5.34
C GLY A 156 46.78 -25.18 -5.50
N TYR A 157 47.36 -25.61 -4.42
CA TYR A 157 48.63 -26.33 -4.41
C TYR A 157 48.39 -27.86 -4.42
N ARG A 158 49.33 -28.61 -5.04
CA ARG A 158 49.27 -30.08 -5.06
C ARG A 158 49.84 -30.68 -3.77
N ILE A 159 49.38 -30.17 -2.64
CA ILE A 159 49.66 -30.63 -1.29
C ILE A 159 48.32 -30.76 -0.58
N PHE A 160 48.16 -31.83 0.17
CA PHE A 160 46.85 -32.23 0.73
C PHE A 160 46.97 -32.42 2.24
N ASN A 161 45.91 -32.17 2.97
CA ASN A 161 45.91 -32.24 4.42
C ASN A 161 46.23 -33.62 4.97
N ASP A 162 45.82 -34.70 4.31
CA ASP A 162 46.17 -36.07 4.64
C ASP A 162 47.65 -36.36 4.45
N THR A 163 48.22 -35.80 3.41
CA THR A 163 49.65 -35.94 3.10
C THR A 163 50.52 -35.14 4.07
N VAL A 164 50.09 -33.93 4.48
CA VAL A 164 50.82 -33.11 5.45
C VAL A 164 51.03 -33.82 6.78
N GLN A 165 50.09 -34.59 7.24
CA GLN A 165 50.17 -35.36 8.48
C GLN A 165 51.26 -36.45 8.42
N THR A 166 51.67 -36.86 7.24
CA THR A 166 52.77 -37.83 7.04
C THR A 166 54.13 -37.16 7.03
N PHE A 167 54.25 -35.84 6.94
CA PHE A 167 55.49 -35.11 6.91
C PHE A 167 56.16 -35.07 8.30
N SER A 168 57.48 -34.88 8.32
CA SER A 168 58.22 -34.61 9.58
C SER A 168 57.70 -33.31 10.21
N ALA A 169 57.78 -33.21 11.54
CA ALA A 169 57.29 -31.97 12.24
C ALA A 169 57.96 -30.68 11.71
N ASP A 170 59.27 -30.75 11.41
CA ASP A 170 59.99 -29.61 10.85
C ASP A 170 59.48 -29.23 9.45
N ARG A 171 59.13 -30.20 8.62
CA ARG A 171 58.54 -29.95 7.30
C ARG A 171 57.12 -29.40 7.36
N GLN A 172 56.33 -29.87 8.33
CA GLN A 172 55.01 -29.31 8.58
C GLN A 172 55.10 -27.84 9.00
N VAL A 173 56.02 -27.49 9.87
CA VAL A 173 56.24 -26.09 10.30
C VAL A 173 56.71 -25.24 9.14
N GLU A 174 57.72 -25.71 8.37
CA GLU A 174 58.20 -24.99 7.19
C GLU A 174 57.10 -24.72 6.16
N LEU A 175 56.25 -25.72 5.93
CA LEU A 175 55.13 -25.61 5.00
C LEU A 175 54.10 -24.60 5.49
N LEU A 176 53.73 -24.67 6.77
CA LEU A 176 52.78 -23.72 7.39
C LEU A 176 53.33 -22.30 7.35
N ASP A 177 54.58 -22.09 7.72
CA ASP A 177 55.23 -20.79 7.63
C ASP A 177 55.23 -20.26 6.20
N GLY A 178 55.55 -21.15 5.21
CA GLY A 178 55.54 -20.79 3.79
C GLY A 178 54.17 -20.38 3.28
N ILE A 179 53.14 -21.10 3.70
CA ILE A 179 51.73 -20.82 3.29
C ILE A 179 51.18 -19.62 4.01
N ILE A 180 51.30 -19.57 5.34
CA ILE A 180 50.73 -18.51 6.17
C ILE A 180 51.43 -17.18 5.93
N ASN A 181 52.78 -17.16 6.03
CA ASN A 181 53.56 -15.92 6.01
C ASN A 181 53.81 -15.36 4.61
N ASN A 182 53.81 -16.19 3.55
CA ASN A 182 54.16 -15.73 2.20
C ASN A 182 52.98 -15.58 1.24
N ASN A 183 51.88 -16.34 1.40
CA ASN A 183 50.86 -16.41 0.38
C ASN A 183 49.41 -16.20 0.88
N MET A 184 49.17 -16.47 2.15
CA MET A 184 47.77 -16.53 2.63
C MET A 184 47.46 -15.62 3.81
N VAL A 185 48.45 -14.85 4.32
CA VAL A 185 48.17 -13.85 5.39
C VAL A 185 47.08 -12.88 4.98
N ILE A 186 47.15 -12.35 3.77
CA ILE A 186 46.20 -11.39 3.26
C ILE A 186 44.86 -12.07 2.90
N GLY A 187 44.92 -13.32 2.36
CA GLY A 187 43.71 -14.12 2.11
C GLY A 187 42.93 -14.41 3.39
N THR A 188 43.65 -14.68 4.50
CA THR A 188 42.97 -14.85 5.81
C THR A 188 42.41 -13.54 6.34
N GLU A 189 43.13 -12.42 6.14
CA GLU A 189 42.61 -11.09 6.53
C GLU A 189 41.37 -10.69 5.71
N MET A 190 41.32 -10.97 4.40
CA MET A 190 40.11 -10.79 3.59
C MET A 190 38.90 -11.50 4.19
N ALA A 191 39.08 -12.78 4.54
CA ALA A 191 38.02 -13.56 5.19
C ALA A 191 37.61 -12.97 6.55
N LYS A 192 38.56 -12.54 7.38
CA LYS A 192 38.30 -11.90 8.68
C LYS A 192 37.60 -10.56 8.54
N GLN A 193 37.80 -9.81 7.45
CA GLN A 193 37.06 -8.59 7.13
C GLN A 193 35.66 -8.82 6.61
N GLY A 194 35.27 -10.09 6.44
CA GLY A 194 33.92 -10.47 6.07
C GLY A 194 33.73 -10.72 4.57
N GLN A 195 34.79 -10.90 3.79
CA GLN A 195 34.71 -11.31 2.39
C GLN A 195 34.62 -12.83 2.31
N LEU A 196 33.70 -13.36 1.53
CA LEU A 196 33.58 -14.80 1.27
C LEU A 196 34.65 -15.26 0.28
N THR A 197 35.46 -16.19 0.69
CA THR A 197 36.54 -16.75 -0.12
C THR A 197 36.20 -18.19 -0.55
N VAL A 198 36.10 -18.43 -1.86
CA VAL A 198 35.63 -19.70 -2.44
C VAL A 198 36.79 -20.34 -3.17
N PHE A 199 37.17 -21.57 -2.80
CA PHE A 199 38.32 -22.31 -3.34
C PHE A 199 37.93 -23.61 -4.03
N ALA A 200 38.67 -23.93 -5.09
CA ALA A 200 38.62 -25.22 -5.72
C ALA A 200 39.27 -26.31 -4.85
N ALA A 201 38.63 -27.46 -4.69
CA ALA A 201 39.14 -28.58 -3.88
C ALA A 201 40.44 -29.16 -4.40
N GLY A 202 40.67 -29.08 -5.72
CA GLY A 202 41.81 -29.69 -6.42
C GLY A 202 41.35 -30.83 -7.33
N ASN A 203 42.30 -31.27 -8.24
CA ASN A 203 41.95 -32.19 -9.33
C ASN A 203 42.87 -33.43 -9.30
N GLU A 204 43.22 -33.88 -8.13
CA GLU A 204 44.22 -34.94 -7.91
C GLU A 204 43.59 -36.22 -7.35
N GLY A 205 42.24 -36.24 -7.13
CA GLY A 205 41.51 -37.42 -6.70
C GLY A 205 41.83 -37.86 -5.26
N HIS A 206 42.03 -36.90 -4.35
CA HIS A 206 42.25 -37.14 -2.92
C HIS A 206 40.94 -37.08 -2.11
N LEU A 207 40.90 -37.73 -0.95
CA LEU A 207 39.76 -37.62 -0.03
C LEU A 207 39.69 -36.24 0.64
N THR A 208 40.83 -35.59 0.86
CA THR A 208 40.96 -34.25 1.44
C THR A 208 41.15 -33.20 0.35
N PRO A 209 40.72 -31.97 0.57
CA PRO A 209 40.99 -30.89 -0.39
C PRO A 209 42.50 -30.54 -0.44
N SER A 210 42.85 -29.74 -1.45
CA SER A 210 44.19 -29.11 -1.49
C SER A 210 44.38 -28.26 -0.21
N ILE A 211 45.67 -28.13 0.18
CA ILE A 211 46.00 -27.47 1.46
C ILE A 211 45.39 -26.06 1.61
N ILE A 212 45.26 -25.33 0.52
CA ILE A 212 44.63 -23.98 0.56
C ILE A 212 43.12 -24.07 0.75
N ALA A 213 42.42 -24.90 0.00
CA ALA A 213 41.00 -25.10 0.18
C ALA A 213 40.67 -25.70 1.55
N GLY A 214 41.55 -26.53 2.09
CA GLY A 214 41.46 -27.13 3.42
C GLY A 214 42.12 -26.32 4.55
N LEU A 215 42.64 -25.12 4.28
CA LEU A 215 43.40 -24.30 5.23
C LEU A 215 42.67 -24.05 6.58
N PRO A 216 41.36 -23.78 6.66
CA PRO A 216 40.68 -23.65 7.95
C PRO A 216 40.88 -24.88 8.86
N THR A 217 40.73 -26.09 8.33
CA THR A 217 40.91 -27.34 9.09
C THR A 217 42.31 -27.47 9.58
N LEU A 218 43.29 -27.09 8.77
CA LEU A 218 44.71 -27.18 9.12
C LEU A 218 45.05 -26.19 10.24
N LEU A 219 44.59 -24.94 10.14
CA LEU A 219 44.82 -23.90 11.16
C LEU A 219 44.16 -24.25 12.50
N ASP A 220 42.96 -24.80 12.46
CA ASP A 220 42.25 -25.26 13.66
C ASP A 220 43.02 -26.43 14.33
N ALA A 221 43.49 -27.40 13.53
CA ALA A 221 44.24 -28.53 14.03
C ALA A 221 45.56 -28.13 14.74
N TYR A 222 46.16 -27.01 14.34
CA TYR A 222 47.34 -26.43 14.98
C TYR A 222 47.00 -25.36 16.04
N GLY A 223 45.74 -25.10 16.32
CA GLY A 223 45.26 -24.11 17.30
C GLY A 223 45.55 -22.66 16.93
N ILE A 224 45.78 -22.37 15.65
CA ILE A 224 46.12 -21.05 15.13
C ILE A 224 44.87 -20.17 14.93
N ASP A 225 43.86 -20.68 14.21
CA ASP A 225 42.63 -19.98 13.93
C ASP A 225 41.50 -20.98 13.67
N ASN A 226 40.45 -20.93 14.46
CA ASN A 226 39.23 -21.75 14.31
C ASN A 226 38.05 -20.98 13.68
N THR A 227 38.23 -19.73 13.28
CA THR A 227 37.15 -18.89 12.74
C THR A 227 37.21 -18.74 11.23
N LEU A 228 38.32 -19.04 10.60
CA LEU A 228 38.51 -18.87 9.14
C LEU A 228 37.47 -19.62 8.33
N ALA A 229 37.05 -20.82 8.77
CA ALA A 229 35.99 -21.61 8.12
C ALA A 229 34.66 -20.85 7.96
N ASN A 230 34.41 -19.78 8.73
CA ASN A 230 33.18 -18.99 8.63
C ASN A 230 33.05 -18.29 7.29
N ASN A 231 34.15 -17.82 6.71
CA ASN A 231 34.17 -17.08 5.44
C ASN A 231 34.89 -17.82 4.31
N TRP A 232 35.03 -19.12 4.44
CA TRP A 232 35.83 -19.96 3.53
C TRP A 232 34.98 -21.11 3.01
N LEU A 233 34.96 -21.35 1.71
CA LEU A 233 34.28 -22.48 1.11
C LEU A 233 35.24 -23.32 0.27
N ASN A 234 35.18 -24.63 0.45
CA ASN A 234 35.81 -25.66 -0.38
C ASN A 234 34.77 -26.20 -1.38
N VAL A 235 35.10 -26.31 -2.67
CA VAL A 235 34.18 -26.74 -3.71
C VAL A 235 34.64 -28.00 -4.44
N VAL A 236 33.89 -29.07 -4.30
CA VAL A 236 34.03 -30.37 -4.94
C VAL A 236 33.29 -30.41 -6.26
N ALA A 237 33.87 -31.05 -7.29
CA ALA A 237 33.25 -31.16 -8.61
C ALA A 237 32.40 -32.41 -8.77
N TYR A 238 31.19 -32.26 -9.33
CA TYR A 238 30.38 -33.38 -9.79
C TYR A 238 30.03 -33.26 -11.28
N ASP A 239 29.59 -34.39 -11.86
CA ASP A 239 29.07 -34.45 -13.23
C ASP A 239 27.55 -34.22 -13.26
N PRO A 240 27.10 -33.08 -13.78
CA PRO A 240 25.65 -32.75 -13.79
C PRO A 240 24.83 -33.65 -14.73
N SER A 241 25.45 -34.40 -15.61
CA SER A 241 24.76 -35.36 -16.47
C SER A 241 24.42 -36.67 -15.75
N GLN A 242 25.00 -36.92 -14.58
CA GLN A 242 24.81 -38.13 -13.78
C GLN A 242 23.79 -37.88 -12.66
N ARG A 243 23.11 -38.96 -12.29
CA ARG A 243 22.20 -38.88 -11.10
C ARG A 243 23.03 -38.86 -9.82
N PRO A 244 22.60 -38.14 -8.77
CA PRO A 244 23.35 -38.11 -7.51
C PRO A 244 23.70 -39.47 -6.91
N SER A 245 22.83 -40.50 -7.07
CA SER A 245 23.05 -41.85 -6.59
C SER A 245 24.03 -42.67 -7.45
N SER A 246 24.42 -42.17 -8.62
CA SER A 246 25.35 -42.88 -9.51
C SER A 246 26.77 -42.91 -8.91
N ALA A 247 27.49 -44.01 -9.10
CA ALA A 247 28.91 -44.10 -8.80
C ALA A 247 29.79 -43.20 -9.70
N ALA A 248 29.23 -42.74 -10.82
CA ALA A 248 29.88 -41.78 -11.70
C ALA A 248 29.48 -40.32 -11.43
N PHE A 249 28.74 -40.05 -10.36
CA PHE A 249 28.27 -38.68 -10.04
C PHE A 249 29.41 -37.75 -9.66
N ILE A 250 30.27 -38.16 -8.73
CA ILE A 250 31.44 -37.38 -8.35
C ILE A 250 32.48 -37.45 -9.49
N ALA A 251 33.08 -36.33 -9.84
CA ALA A 251 34.14 -36.28 -10.82
C ALA A 251 35.35 -37.03 -10.30
N SER A 252 35.87 -38.01 -11.09
CA SER A 252 36.93 -38.91 -10.64
C SER A 252 38.27 -38.21 -10.33
N PHE A 253 38.47 -37.02 -10.87
CA PHE A 253 39.62 -36.17 -10.57
C PHE A 253 39.45 -35.33 -9.31
N SER A 254 38.19 -35.09 -8.86
CA SER A 254 37.98 -34.13 -7.79
C SER A 254 38.55 -34.57 -6.46
N ASN A 255 39.24 -33.65 -5.80
CA ASN A 255 39.45 -33.78 -4.37
C ASN A 255 38.15 -33.61 -3.64
N LEU A 256 38.00 -34.20 -2.45
CA LEU A 256 36.75 -34.25 -1.71
C LEU A 256 36.80 -33.45 -0.41
N GLY A 257 35.73 -33.54 0.39
CA GLY A 257 35.54 -32.72 1.57
C GLY A 257 35.91 -33.37 2.90
N PHE A 258 36.65 -34.48 2.91
CA PHE A 258 37.03 -35.16 4.15
C PHE A 258 37.82 -34.21 5.07
N GLY A 259 37.39 -34.07 6.33
CA GLY A 259 37.98 -33.13 7.28
C GLY A 259 37.59 -31.67 7.08
N SER A 260 36.94 -31.33 5.99
CA SER A 260 36.47 -29.97 5.69
C SER A 260 34.97 -29.88 5.42
N SER A 261 34.21 -30.91 5.78
CA SER A 261 32.80 -31.06 5.44
C SER A 261 31.92 -29.90 5.91
N ALA A 262 32.27 -29.23 7.02
CA ALA A 262 31.54 -28.10 7.59
C ALA A 262 31.50 -26.86 6.67
N TYR A 263 32.44 -26.71 5.74
CA TYR A 263 32.54 -25.59 4.80
C TYR A 263 32.75 -26.08 3.34
N THR A 264 32.35 -27.31 3.04
CA THR A 264 32.44 -27.93 1.70
C THR A 264 31.09 -27.94 1.02
N LEU A 265 31.07 -27.56 -0.26
CA LEU A 265 29.92 -27.64 -1.17
C LEU A 265 30.30 -28.42 -2.44
N LEU A 266 29.30 -28.97 -3.10
CA LEU A 266 29.43 -29.57 -4.42
C LEU A 266 28.84 -28.68 -5.48
N ALA A 267 29.50 -28.61 -6.65
CA ALA A 267 28.98 -27.87 -7.79
C ALA A 267 29.35 -28.59 -9.11
N PRO A 268 28.62 -28.29 -10.23
CA PRO A 268 28.92 -28.84 -11.55
C PRO A 268 30.37 -28.51 -11.98
N GLY A 269 31.13 -29.52 -12.38
CA GLY A 269 32.54 -29.31 -12.76
C GLY A 269 33.02 -30.23 -13.89
N VAL A 270 32.09 -30.88 -14.59
CA VAL A 270 32.42 -31.77 -15.72
C VAL A 270 31.66 -31.29 -16.95
N ASN A 271 32.41 -31.17 -18.08
CA ASN A 271 31.89 -30.71 -19.38
C ASN A 271 31.16 -29.35 -19.32
N ILE A 272 31.71 -28.40 -18.62
CA ILE A 272 31.17 -27.04 -18.51
C ILE A 272 31.60 -26.23 -19.72
N VAL A 273 30.64 -25.72 -20.46
CA VAL A 273 30.87 -24.77 -21.57
C VAL A 273 31.08 -23.37 -21.00
N SER A 274 32.21 -22.75 -21.32
CA SER A 274 32.53 -21.39 -20.91
C SER A 274 33.29 -20.62 -21.99
N THR A 275 33.46 -19.33 -21.75
CA THR A 275 34.29 -18.46 -22.59
C THR A 275 35.74 -18.89 -22.54
N ARG A 276 36.39 -18.99 -23.71
CA ARG A 276 37.83 -19.25 -23.85
C ARG A 276 38.62 -17.95 -24.04
N ASP A 277 38.02 -17.07 -24.81
CA ASP A 277 38.54 -15.74 -25.15
C ASP A 277 37.34 -14.82 -25.52
N ALA A 278 37.62 -13.63 -26.01
CA ALA A 278 36.60 -12.64 -26.37
C ALA A 278 35.53 -13.11 -27.41
N ASN A 279 35.87 -14.17 -28.18
CA ASN A 279 35.08 -14.57 -29.37
C ASN A 279 34.68 -16.04 -29.38
N THR A 280 35.28 -16.86 -28.49
CA THR A 280 35.09 -18.30 -28.54
C THR A 280 34.72 -18.89 -27.18
N THR A 281 34.01 -20.01 -27.22
CA THR A 281 33.70 -20.86 -26.08
C THR A 281 34.36 -22.20 -26.25
N ASP A 282 34.64 -22.89 -25.16
CA ASP A 282 35.19 -24.26 -25.12
C ASP A 282 34.55 -25.02 -23.96
N THR A 283 34.78 -26.31 -23.87
CA THR A 283 34.27 -27.20 -22.83
C THR A 283 35.40 -27.57 -21.87
N PHE A 284 35.13 -27.39 -20.58
CA PHE A 284 36.13 -27.53 -19.52
C PHE A 284 35.66 -28.50 -18.43
N SER A 285 36.59 -29.18 -17.79
CA SER A 285 36.33 -29.98 -16.59
C SER A 285 37.36 -29.66 -15.52
N GLY A 286 36.95 -29.62 -14.26
CA GLY A 286 37.78 -29.32 -13.12
C GLY A 286 37.02 -28.74 -11.93
N THR A 287 37.53 -28.87 -10.73
CA THR A 287 37.05 -28.13 -9.57
C THR A 287 37.14 -26.61 -9.77
N SER A 288 38.07 -26.18 -10.65
CA SER A 288 38.16 -24.78 -11.10
C SER A 288 36.90 -24.26 -11.77
N PHE A 289 36.07 -25.12 -12.39
CA PHE A 289 34.80 -24.77 -13.03
C PHE A 289 33.60 -25.01 -12.12
N ALA A 290 33.75 -25.81 -11.06
CA ALA A 290 32.77 -25.96 -10.00
C ALA A 290 32.74 -24.74 -9.04
N THR A 291 33.93 -24.21 -8.71
CA THR A 291 34.10 -23.06 -7.82
C THR A 291 33.30 -21.82 -8.26
N PRO A 292 33.34 -21.39 -9.54
CA PRO A 292 32.59 -20.22 -10.01
C PRO A 292 31.08 -20.43 -10.00
N TYR A 293 30.54 -21.66 -10.01
CA TYR A 293 29.11 -21.89 -9.75
C TYR A 293 28.74 -21.45 -8.35
N VAL A 294 29.53 -21.80 -7.34
CA VAL A 294 29.30 -21.38 -5.95
C VAL A 294 29.44 -19.87 -5.80
N SER A 295 30.44 -19.26 -6.43
CA SER A 295 30.66 -17.82 -6.43
C SER A 295 29.49 -17.08 -7.12
N GLY A 296 28.96 -17.62 -8.22
CA GLY A 296 27.79 -17.08 -8.92
C GLY A 296 26.53 -17.17 -8.07
N VAL A 297 26.27 -18.30 -7.39
CA VAL A 297 25.14 -18.44 -6.46
C VAL A 297 25.28 -17.49 -5.26
N ALA A 298 26.50 -17.30 -4.75
CA ALA A 298 26.76 -16.29 -3.71
C ALA A 298 26.42 -14.88 -4.19
N ALA A 299 26.68 -14.57 -5.47
CA ALA A 299 26.33 -13.27 -6.06
C ALA A 299 24.80 -13.08 -6.18
N LEU A 300 24.05 -14.10 -6.61
CA LEU A 300 22.59 -14.07 -6.60
C LEU A 300 22.03 -13.85 -5.18
N THR A 301 22.62 -14.52 -4.19
CA THR A 301 22.25 -14.41 -2.77
C THR A 301 22.55 -13.02 -2.22
N SER A 302 23.70 -12.44 -2.59
CA SER A 302 24.08 -11.08 -2.18
C SER A 302 23.20 -10.00 -2.82
N GLU A 303 22.70 -10.21 -4.04
CA GLU A 303 21.66 -9.35 -4.65
C GLU A 303 20.35 -9.44 -3.86
N ALA A 304 19.92 -10.65 -3.49
CA ALA A 304 18.70 -10.86 -2.71
C ALA A 304 18.80 -10.21 -1.31
N PHE A 305 19.99 -10.23 -0.72
CA PHE A 305 20.24 -9.76 0.64
C PHE A 305 21.51 -8.90 0.72
N PRO A 306 21.46 -7.63 0.27
CA PRO A 306 22.67 -6.79 0.14
C PRO A 306 23.36 -6.46 1.48
N TYR A 307 22.68 -6.64 2.59
CA TYR A 307 23.17 -6.39 3.94
C TYR A 307 24.02 -7.53 4.50
N LEU A 308 24.02 -8.70 3.89
CA LEU A 308 24.78 -9.85 4.37
C LEU A 308 26.29 -9.66 4.14
N ASN A 309 27.08 -10.12 5.10
CA ASN A 309 28.52 -10.26 4.97
C ASN A 309 28.91 -11.66 4.41
N GLY A 310 30.20 -11.88 4.17
CA GLY A 310 30.67 -13.13 3.58
C GLY A 310 30.38 -14.38 4.42
N LYS A 311 30.42 -14.27 5.77
CA LYS A 311 30.02 -15.36 6.66
C LYS A 311 28.55 -15.72 6.48
N GLN A 312 27.68 -14.74 6.48
CA GLN A 312 26.24 -14.95 6.34
C GLN A 312 25.88 -15.50 4.95
N LEU A 313 26.60 -15.08 3.90
CA LEU A 313 26.50 -15.69 2.57
C LEU A 313 26.90 -17.17 2.61
N ALA A 314 28.05 -17.51 3.23
CA ALA A 314 28.46 -18.89 3.40
C ALA A 314 27.42 -19.71 4.18
N ASP A 315 26.90 -19.17 5.29
CA ASP A 315 25.88 -19.83 6.12
C ASP A 315 24.61 -20.16 5.32
N ILE A 316 24.18 -19.23 4.46
CA ILE A 316 23.01 -19.47 3.58
C ILE A 316 23.32 -20.55 2.56
N LEU A 317 24.44 -20.45 1.83
CA LEU A 317 24.80 -21.44 0.82
C LEU A 317 24.92 -22.84 1.41
N LEU A 318 25.58 -22.98 2.56
CA LEU A 318 25.78 -24.28 3.25
C LEU A 318 24.45 -24.83 3.78
N SER A 319 23.61 -24.00 4.40
CA SER A 319 22.37 -24.45 5.00
C SER A 319 21.26 -24.73 3.99
N THR A 320 21.37 -24.21 2.78
CA THR A 320 20.41 -24.40 1.68
C THR A 320 20.86 -25.42 0.65
N ALA A 321 22.05 -25.94 0.77
CA ALA A 321 22.58 -26.99 -0.11
C ALA A 321 21.63 -28.21 -0.14
N THR A 322 21.58 -28.87 -1.27
CA THR A 322 20.85 -30.15 -1.40
C THR A 322 21.70 -31.28 -0.93
N PRO A 323 21.42 -31.90 0.23
CA PRO A 323 22.31 -32.90 0.82
C PRO A 323 22.30 -34.19 0.01
N LEU A 324 23.44 -34.86 -0.05
CA LEU A 324 23.59 -36.19 -0.63
C LEU A 324 23.36 -37.30 0.42
N THR A 325 22.08 -37.45 0.80
CA THR A 325 21.65 -38.43 1.82
C THR A 325 20.56 -39.33 1.28
N GLY A 326 20.42 -40.51 1.89
CA GLY A 326 19.40 -41.51 1.51
C GLY A 326 19.57 -41.99 0.07
N SER A 327 18.51 -41.88 -0.72
CA SER A 327 18.50 -42.29 -2.14
C SER A 327 19.37 -41.41 -3.06
N ASN A 328 19.80 -40.27 -2.59
CA ASN A 328 20.65 -39.33 -3.35
C ASN A 328 22.15 -39.52 -3.01
N THR A 329 22.52 -40.42 -2.11
CA THR A 329 23.92 -40.70 -1.80
C THR A 329 24.55 -41.47 -2.96
N PRO A 330 25.71 -41.04 -3.50
CA PRO A 330 26.47 -41.85 -4.45
C PRO A 330 26.78 -43.22 -3.84
N ARG A 331 26.46 -44.27 -4.54
CA ARG A 331 26.68 -45.64 -4.01
C ARG A 331 28.12 -46.06 -3.94
N ALA A 332 28.99 -45.38 -4.68
CA ALA A 332 30.47 -45.46 -4.63
C ALA A 332 31.07 -44.19 -5.22
N VAL A 333 32.32 -43.93 -4.93
CA VAL A 333 33.12 -42.90 -5.58
C VAL A 333 34.38 -43.55 -6.14
N LEU A 334 34.58 -43.39 -7.47
CA LEU A 334 35.85 -43.73 -8.11
C LEU A 334 36.73 -42.50 -8.19
N LEU A 335 37.94 -42.55 -7.62
CA LEU A 335 38.92 -41.47 -7.73
C LEU A 335 40.13 -41.94 -8.54
N ILE A 336 40.66 -41.04 -9.37
CA ILE A 336 41.94 -41.16 -10.05
C ILE A 336 42.95 -40.41 -9.19
N HIS A 337 43.52 -41.10 -8.24
CA HIS A 337 44.45 -40.55 -7.27
C HIS A 337 45.81 -40.32 -7.89
N LYS A 338 46.23 -39.05 -7.99
CA LYS A 338 47.52 -38.65 -8.54
C LYS A 338 48.54 -38.52 -7.41
N ASN A 339 49.61 -39.26 -7.55
CA ASN A 339 50.74 -39.25 -6.62
C ASN A 339 51.76 -38.23 -7.06
N TYR A 340 52.35 -37.50 -6.10
CA TYR A 340 53.38 -36.50 -6.31
C TYR A 340 54.51 -36.73 -5.32
N ASP A 341 55.73 -36.30 -5.68
CA ASP A 341 56.83 -36.23 -4.74
C ASP A 341 56.71 -34.96 -3.85
N ASP A 342 57.62 -34.82 -2.90
CA ASP A 342 57.72 -33.69 -1.98
C ASP A 342 58.03 -32.34 -2.66
N HIS A 343 58.40 -32.36 -3.96
CA HIS A 343 58.61 -31.22 -4.81
C HIS A 343 57.43 -30.97 -5.78
N GLN A 344 56.32 -31.66 -5.57
CA GLN A 344 55.09 -31.60 -6.39
C GLN A 344 55.26 -32.08 -7.84
N ASN A 345 56.31 -32.94 -8.12
CA ASN A 345 56.40 -33.57 -9.39
C ASN A 345 55.53 -34.82 -9.45
N TYR A 346 54.76 -34.94 -10.54
CA TYR A 346 53.88 -36.08 -10.80
C TYR A 346 54.68 -37.41 -10.90
N LEU A 347 54.23 -38.43 -10.20
CA LEU A 347 54.82 -39.74 -10.18
C LEU A 347 53.96 -40.79 -10.87
N SER A 348 52.73 -40.93 -10.48
CA SER A 348 51.81 -41.97 -10.97
C SER A 348 50.36 -41.63 -10.72
N SER A 349 49.42 -42.38 -11.34
CA SER A 349 47.98 -42.36 -10.99
C SER A 349 47.54 -43.76 -10.56
N ASP A 350 46.72 -43.77 -9.48
CA ASP A 350 46.04 -44.97 -8.97
C ASP A 350 44.56 -44.84 -9.02
N LEU A 351 43.87 -45.98 -9.29
CA LEU A 351 42.40 -46.03 -9.19
C LEU A 351 42.02 -46.49 -7.78
N ASN A 352 41.16 -45.69 -7.12
CA ASN A 352 40.62 -46.00 -5.82
C ASN A 352 39.08 -45.95 -5.86
N VAL A 353 38.42 -46.93 -5.27
CA VAL A 353 36.95 -46.97 -5.11
C VAL A 353 36.63 -46.90 -3.62
N TYR A 354 35.76 -45.97 -3.24
CA TYR A 354 35.30 -45.76 -1.88
C TYR A 354 33.79 -46.00 -1.81
N ALA A 355 33.33 -46.68 -0.76
CA ALA A 355 31.93 -46.96 -0.51
C ALA A 355 31.71 -47.33 0.97
N THR A 356 30.45 -47.41 1.39
CA THR A 356 30.03 -47.91 2.71
C THR A 356 29.86 -49.45 2.70
N GLY A 357 29.76 -50.08 1.54
CA GLY A 357 29.60 -51.53 1.37
C GLY A 357 30.88 -52.22 0.95
N ASN A 358 30.97 -53.54 1.19
CA ASN A 358 32.16 -54.37 0.96
C ASN A 358 32.42 -54.69 -0.54
N ALA A 359 31.56 -54.33 -1.45
CA ALA A 359 31.75 -54.49 -2.90
C ALA A 359 30.71 -53.63 -3.61
N VAL A 360 31.05 -53.13 -4.81
CA VAL A 360 30.17 -52.40 -5.68
C VAL A 360 30.22 -52.95 -7.09
N THR A 361 29.06 -53.08 -7.70
CA THR A 361 28.92 -53.42 -9.12
C THR A 361 28.46 -52.19 -9.89
N PHE A 362 29.18 -51.84 -10.93
CA PHE A 362 28.82 -50.73 -11.80
C PHE A 362 27.89 -51.22 -12.91
N SER A 363 26.90 -50.39 -13.27
CA SER A 363 26.12 -50.62 -14.49
C SER A 363 26.96 -50.40 -15.74
N ASP A 364 26.53 -50.91 -16.91
CA ASP A 364 27.25 -50.69 -18.17
C ASP A 364 27.33 -49.21 -18.53
N GLU A 365 26.30 -48.43 -18.19
CA GLU A 365 26.25 -47.00 -18.37
C GLU A 365 27.29 -46.27 -17.50
N GLU A 366 27.33 -46.58 -16.20
CA GLU A 366 28.36 -46.03 -15.29
C GLU A 366 29.75 -46.47 -15.70
N MET A 367 29.96 -47.71 -16.03
CA MET A 367 31.23 -48.24 -16.51
C MET A 367 31.73 -47.54 -17.76
N THR A 368 30.79 -47.13 -18.64
CA THR A 368 31.15 -46.36 -19.86
C THR A 368 31.64 -44.98 -19.50
N VAL A 369 30.93 -44.28 -18.60
CA VAL A 369 31.35 -42.97 -18.09
C VAL A 369 32.67 -43.04 -17.34
N LEU A 370 32.82 -44.03 -16.42
CA LEU A 370 34.05 -44.19 -15.64
C LEU A 370 35.24 -44.50 -16.52
N LEU A 371 35.06 -45.37 -17.54
CA LEU A 371 36.10 -45.65 -18.53
C LEU A 371 36.54 -44.38 -19.27
N ALA A 372 35.59 -43.57 -19.75
CA ALA A 372 35.92 -42.36 -20.47
C ALA A 372 36.76 -41.42 -19.59
N ARG A 373 36.39 -41.27 -18.32
CA ARG A 373 37.13 -40.43 -17.36
C ARG A 373 38.53 -40.95 -17.05
N VAL A 374 38.71 -42.27 -16.92
CA VAL A 374 40.05 -42.85 -16.73
C VAL A 374 40.94 -42.63 -17.95
N ARG A 375 40.33 -42.58 -19.15
CA ARG A 375 41.02 -42.26 -20.41
C ARG A 375 41.48 -40.78 -20.51
N GLU A 376 40.97 -39.91 -19.70
CA GLU A 376 41.44 -38.50 -19.64
C GLU A 376 42.82 -38.40 -18.93
N ASP A 377 43.22 -39.44 -18.20
CA ASP A 377 44.56 -39.47 -17.56
C ASP A 377 45.55 -40.33 -18.42
N ALA A 378 46.54 -39.64 -18.96
CA ALA A 378 47.53 -40.22 -19.86
C ALA A 378 48.30 -41.38 -19.24
N PHE A 379 48.27 -41.53 -17.91
CA PHE A 379 48.91 -42.67 -17.22
C PHE A 379 48.32 -44.03 -17.67
N PHE A 380 47.08 -44.05 -18.05
CA PHE A 380 46.31 -45.22 -18.46
C PHE A 380 46.28 -45.44 -19.98
N ASP A 381 46.90 -44.60 -20.80
CA ASP A 381 46.90 -44.69 -22.27
C ASP A 381 47.40 -46.03 -22.82
N ASN A 382 48.34 -46.65 -22.16
CA ASN A 382 48.91 -47.91 -22.57
C ASN A 382 47.98 -49.10 -22.28
N LEU A 383 46.91 -48.97 -21.59
CA LEU A 383 45.97 -50.06 -21.29
C LEU A 383 44.85 -50.12 -22.34
N THR A 384 44.34 -51.28 -22.64
CA THR A 384 43.12 -51.43 -23.46
C THR A 384 41.90 -51.09 -22.62
N ASP A 385 40.75 -50.75 -23.28
CA ASP A 385 39.49 -50.45 -22.59
C ASP A 385 39.06 -51.59 -21.66
N GLU A 386 39.24 -52.86 -22.06
CA GLU A 386 38.90 -53.97 -21.20
C GLU A 386 39.86 -54.13 -20.01
N GLN A 387 41.12 -53.78 -20.16
CA GLN A 387 42.08 -53.73 -19.04
C GLN A 387 41.69 -52.63 -18.03
N VAL A 388 41.27 -51.43 -18.50
CA VAL A 388 40.76 -50.36 -17.62
C VAL A 388 39.50 -50.79 -16.94
N ARG A 389 38.52 -51.35 -17.68
CA ARG A 389 37.28 -51.89 -17.08
C ARG A 389 37.57 -52.94 -16.03
N SER A 390 38.53 -53.86 -16.33
CA SER A 390 38.96 -54.90 -15.38
C SER A 390 39.64 -54.30 -14.14
N ALA A 391 40.46 -53.28 -14.30
CA ALA A 391 41.06 -52.55 -13.18
C ALA A 391 40.01 -51.88 -12.29
N ILE A 392 39.02 -51.18 -12.89
CA ILE A 392 37.90 -50.54 -12.14
C ILE A 392 37.11 -51.61 -11.36
N ARG A 393 36.72 -52.71 -12.00
CA ARG A 393 36.01 -53.82 -11.33
C ARG A 393 36.85 -54.45 -10.20
N ALA A 394 38.18 -54.62 -10.41
CA ALA A 394 39.07 -55.16 -9.39
C ALA A 394 39.12 -54.24 -8.15
N ARG A 395 39.15 -52.91 -8.31
CA ARG A 395 39.12 -51.94 -7.21
C ARG A 395 37.78 -51.90 -6.46
N ALA A 396 36.68 -52.20 -7.13
CA ALA A 396 35.36 -52.29 -6.54
C ALA A 396 35.04 -53.66 -5.88
N SER A 397 35.96 -54.63 -5.96
CA SER A 397 35.78 -55.95 -5.36
C SER A 397 35.97 -55.93 -3.86
N ALA A 398 35.41 -56.93 -3.18
CA ALA A 398 35.47 -57.08 -1.71
C ALA A 398 36.93 -57.11 -1.13
N GLN A 399 37.93 -57.43 -1.93
CA GLN A 399 39.30 -57.44 -1.47
C GLN A 399 40.01 -56.07 -1.58
N ASN A 400 39.55 -55.19 -2.45
CA ASN A 400 40.26 -53.96 -2.79
C ASN A 400 39.51 -52.69 -2.63
N ILE A 401 38.19 -52.73 -2.31
CA ILE A 401 37.38 -51.53 -2.08
C ILE A 401 37.76 -50.86 -0.76
N ASN A 402 37.81 -49.54 -0.78
CA ASN A 402 38.02 -48.77 0.45
C ASN A 402 36.66 -48.56 1.13
N VAL A 403 36.43 -49.28 2.22
CA VAL A 403 35.19 -49.18 2.98
C VAL A 403 35.33 -48.10 4.03
N LEU A 404 34.40 -47.14 3.98
CA LEU A 404 34.28 -46.05 4.95
C LEU A 404 33.08 -46.26 5.84
N THR A 405 33.10 -45.68 7.04
CA THR A 405 31.87 -45.53 7.85
C THR A 405 30.87 -44.70 7.11
N THR A 406 29.58 -44.81 7.45
CA THR A 406 28.57 -43.96 6.82
C THR A 406 28.85 -42.47 7.07
N GLU A 407 29.32 -42.13 8.25
CA GLU A 407 29.66 -40.74 8.64
C GLU A 407 30.85 -40.23 7.80
N ASP A 408 31.93 -40.97 7.74
CA ASP A 408 33.13 -40.60 6.94
C ASP A 408 32.77 -40.48 5.45
N TYR A 409 31.94 -41.40 4.93
CA TYR A 409 31.55 -41.40 3.55
C TYR A 409 30.67 -40.17 3.22
N GLN A 410 29.76 -39.80 4.12
CA GLN A 410 28.91 -38.60 3.97
C GLN A 410 29.75 -37.33 4.05
N SER A 411 30.77 -37.32 4.92
CA SER A 411 31.66 -36.15 5.08
C SER A 411 32.41 -35.79 3.80
N LEU A 412 32.60 -36.74 2.87
CA LEU A 412 33.26 -36.50 1.57
C LEU A 412 32.50 -35.44 0.74
N PHE A 413 31.19 -35.35 0.93
CA PHE A 413 30.29 -34.53 0.14
C PHE A 413 29.94 -33.18 0.81
N GLY A 414 30.50 -32.91 1.99
CA GLY A 414 30.21 -31.68 2.73
C GLY A 414 28.74 -31.50 3.02
N GLN A 415 28.23 -30.32 2.76
CA GLN A 415 26.82 -29.97 2.97
C GLN A 415 25.92 -30.37 1.78
N GLY A 416 26.54 -30.77 0.65
CA GLY A 416 25.83 -31.22 -0.56
C GLY A 416 25.95 -30.25 -1.74
N MET A 417 25.07 -30.39 -2.70
CA MET A 417 25.05 -29.59 -3.94
C MET A 417 24.53 -28.18 -3.65
N VAL A 418 25.23 -27.16 -4.13
CA VAL A 418 24.79 -25.77 -4.05
C VAL A 418 23.42 -25.61 -4.74
N ASN A 419 22.54 -24.78 -4.16
CA ASN A 419 21.18 -24.59 -4.64
C ASN A 419 20.84 -23.10 -4.72
N ALA A 420 20.79 -22.55 -5.93
CA ALA A 420 20.57 -21.14 -6.17
C ALA A 420 19.16 -20.69 -5.74
N TYR A 421 18.14 -21.49 -6.04
CA TYR A 421 16.75 -21.15 -5.70
C TYR A 421 16.53 -21.03 -4.21
N LYS A 422 17.04 -21.98 -3.41
CA LYS A 422 16.91 -21.91 -1.96
C LYS A 422 17.78 -20.82 -1.36
N ALA A 423 18.98 -20.59 -1.90
CA ALA A 423 19.89 -19.59 -1.37
C ALA A 423 19.33 -18.15 -1.45
N VAL A 424 18.62 -17.80 -2.53
CA VAL A 424 17.99 -16.48 -2.67
C VAL A 424 16.70 -16.32 -1.83
N GLN A 425 16.31 -17.33 -1.08
CA GLN A 425 15.17 -17.32 -0.18
C GLN A 425 15.55 -17.21 1.32
N GLY A 426 16.82 -17.00 1.62
CA GLY A 426 17.36 -16.90 2.98
C GLY A 426 17.94 -18.21 3.52
N PRO A 427 18.34 -18.25 4.80
CA PRO A 427 18.94 -19.45 5.39
C PRO A 427 17.96 -20.63 5.46
N GLY A 428 18.45 -21.85 5.27
CA GLY A 428 17.70 -23.08 5.50
C GLY A 428 17.81 -23.58 6.95
N ALA A 429 18.89 -23.18 7.64
CA ALA A 429 19.07 -23.52 9.05
C ALA A 429 20.00 -22.51 9.74
N LEU A 430 19.84 -22.36 11.05
CA LEU A 430 20.77 -21.66 11.95
C LEU A 430 21.67 -22.70 12.59
N ASN A 431 22.99 -22.57 12.40
CA ASN A 431 23.96 -23.59 12.82
C ASN A 431 24.81 -23.10 14.00
N ALA A 432 24.67 -23.75 15.16
CA ALA A 432 25.39 -23.39 16.37
C ALA A 432 26.94 -23.49 16.21
N GLN A 433 27.41 -24.41 15.36
CA GLN A 433 28.85 -24.59 15.14
C GLN A 433 29.50 -23.50 14.30
N ARG A 434 28.71 -22.67 13.64
CA ARG A 434 29.17 -21.55 12.80
C ARG A 434 28.97 -20.19 13.44
N LEU A 435 28.57 -20.14 14.72
CA LEU A 435 28.40 -18.90 15.45
C LEU A 435 29.73 -18.37 15.98
N SER A 436 29.94 -17.08 15.90
CA SER A 436 31.07 -16.38 16.51
C SER A 436 30.91 -16.21 18.01
N ASN A 437 31.98 -15.93 18.73
CA ASN A 437 31.89 -15.60 20.16
C ASN A 437 31.00 -14.39 20.47
N SER A 438 30.86 -13.45 19.57
CA SER A 438 29.93 -12.33 19.70
C SER A 438 28.47 -12.75 19.61
N ASP A 439 28.18 -13.78 18.81
CA ASP A 439 26.84 -14.35 18.68
C ASP A 439 26.41 -15.12 19.92
N LEU A 440 27.38 -15.62 20.67
CA LEU A 440 27.16 -16.43 21.86
C LEU A 440 26.99 -15.59 23.14
N ASN A 441 27.46 -14.35 23.18
CA ASN A 441 27.48 -13.49 24.36
C ASN A 441 26.41 -12.40 24.36
N SER A 442 25.23 -12.67 23.91
CA SER A 442 24.14 -11.70 23.95
C SER A 442 23.51 -11.59 25.35
N GLY A 443 24.13 -10.82 26.18
CA GLY A 443 23.81 -10.32 27.53
C GLY A 443 22.53 -10.72 28.24
N THR A 444 21.39 -10.63 27.63
CA THR A 444 20.07 -10.87 28.24
C THR A 444 19.70 -12.35 28.35
N PHE A 445 20.29 -13.21 27.52
CA PHE A 445 19.92 -14.63 27.46
C PHE A 445 20.93 -15.57 28.14
N ASN A 446 21.95 -15.01 28.78
CA ASN A 446 22.86 -15.66 29.75
C ASN A 446 23.40 -17.03 29.33
N GLY A 447 23.80 -17.20 28.07
CA GLY A 447 24.41 -18.45 27.60
C GLY A 447 23.48 -19.67 27.52
N ASN A 448 22.16 -19.45 27.65
CA ASN A 448 21.16 -20.50 27.48
C ASN A 448 20.83 -20.79 26.00
N TYR A 449 21.17 -19.87 25.11
CA TYR A 449 20.90 -19.97 23.69
C TYR A 449 22.10 -19.50 22.87
N ALA A 450 22.24 -20.08 21.69
CA ALA A 450 23.15 -19.61 20.67
C ALA A 450 22.37 -18.67 19.71
N ILE A 451 22.80 -17.43 19.53
CA ILE A 451 22.03 -16.42 18.80
C ILE A 451 22.72 -16.05 17.48
N TYR A 452 22.05 -16.30 16.38
CA TYR A 452 22.47 -15.85 15.04
C TYR A 452 22.02 -14.41 14.81
N GLY A 453 22.98 -13.50 14.64
CA GLY A 453 22.69 -12.07 14.44
C GLY A 453 22.60 -11.68 12.97
N VAL A 454 21.60 -10.87 12.62
CA VAL A 454 21.48 -10.22 11.31
C VAL A 454 21.10 -8.76 11.46
N ASP A 455 21.92 -7.88 10.88
CA ASP A 455 21.62 -6.46 10.74
C ASP A 455 21.15 -6.19 9.32
N THR A 456 19.88 -5.82 9.18
CA THR A 456 19.28 -5.54 7.86
C THR A 456 19.68 -4.18 7.28
N GLN A 457 20.39 -3.33 8.02
CA GLN A 457 20.95 -2.05 7.55
C GLN A 457 19.91 -1.14 6.84
N GLY A 458 18.65 -1.24 7.22
CA GLY A 458 17.54 -0.48 6.60
C GLY A 458 16.84 -1.18 5.42
N TYR A 459 17.38 -2.29 4.94
CA TYR A 459 16.72 -3.09 3.90
C TYR A 459 15.54 -3.86 4.47
N SER A 460 14.49 -3.97 3.66
CA SER A 460 13.39 -4.90 3.94
C SER A 460 13.52 -6.11 3.03
N SER A 461 13.49 -7.31 3.61
CA SER A 461 13.69 -8.55 2.87
C SER A 461 12.80 -9.68 3.38
N THR A 462 12.63 -10.71 2.54
CA THR A 462 11.83 -11.88 2.86
C THR A 462 12.72 -13.12 2.93
N TRP A 463 12.70 -13.81 4.07
CA TRP A 463 13.25 -15.15 4.23
C TRP A 463 12.08 -16.13 4.15
N SER A 464 12.01 -16.85 3.04
CA SER A 464 10.90 -17.77 2.76
C SER A 464 11.22 -19.24 2.93
N ASN A 465 12.48 -19.59 3.16
CA ASN A 465 12.84 -20.95 3.54
C ASN A 465 12.27 -21.32 4.92
N ASP A 466 12.03 -22.59 5.13
CA ASP A 466 11.81 -23.18 6.44
C ASP A 466 13.13 -23.23 7.19
N ILE A 467 13.30 -22.38 8.21
CA ILE A 467 14.55 -22.25 8.93
C ILE A 467 14.57 -23.24 10.09
N ALA A 468 15.45 -24.23 9.98
CA ALA A 468 15.72 -25.19 11.06
C ALA A 468 16.86 -24.71 11.98
N GLN A 469 17.23 -25.52 12.97
CA GLN A 469 18.48 -25.35 13.72
C GLN A 469 19.37 -26.57 13.55
N VAL A 470 20.69 -26.35 13.58
CA VAL A 470 21.70 -27.42 13.59
C VAL A 470 22.49 -27.30 14.89
N LYS A 471 22.48 -28.37 15.67
CA LYS A 471 23.23 -28.51 16.93
C LYS A 471 24.20 -29.71 16.84
N ASN A 472 25.27 -29.66 17.60
CA ASN A 472 26.16 -30.82 17.80
C ASN A 472 26.12 -31.25 19.26
N THR A 473 25.22 -32.18 19.56
CA THR A 473 25.00 -32.69 20.93
C THR A 473 26.13 -33.58 21.46
N THR A 474 27.04 -34.00 20.59
CA THR A 474 28.25 -34.81 20.96
C THR A 474 29.47 -33.91 21.10
N SER A 475 29.43 -32.66 20.76
CA SER A 475 30.54 -31.74 20.92
C SER A 475 30.95 -31.57 22.38
N SER A 476 32.24 -31.46 22.63
CA SER A 476 32.80 -31.06 23.93
C SER A 476 32.50 -29.59 24.28
N SER A 477 32.18 -28.75 23.28
CA SER A 477 31.76 -27.36 23.51
C SER A 477 30.28 -27.30 23.90
N PRO A 478 29.93 -26.79 25.10
CA PRO A 478 28.55 -26.61 25.50
C PRO A 478 27.78 -25.71 24.55
N LEU A 479 28.42 -24.75 23.90
CA LEU A 479 27.82 -23.78 23.00
C LEU A 479 27.20 -24.42 21.76
N TYR A 480 27.78 -25.46 21.23
CA TYR A 480 27.29 -26.19 20.05
C TYR A 480 26.04 -27.06 20.37
N GLN A 481 25.75 -27.24 21.64
CA GLN A 481 24.63 -28.04 22.11
C GLN A 481 23.35 -27.15 22.36
N LEU A 482 23.50 -25.80 22.39
CA LEU A 482 22.42 -24.89 22.68
C LEU A 482 21.40 -24.82 21.55
N ASP A 483 20.16 -24.49 21.89
CA ASP A 483 19.16 -24.09 20.88
C ASP A 483 19.56 -22.76 20.26
N VAL A 484 19.39 -22.68 18.94
CA VAL A 484 19.78 -21.50 18.18
C VAL A 484 18.57 -20.57 17.98
N GLY A 485 18.77 -19.30 18.29
CA GLY A 485 17.82 -18.23 18.05
C GLY A 485 18.28 -17.27 16.97
N LEU A 486 17.43 -16.33 16.62
CA LEU A 486 17.65 -15.28 15.63
C LEU A 486 17.58 -13.91 16.29
N ARG A 487 18.59 -13.06 16.07
CA ARG A 487 18.58 -11.63 16.44
C ARG A 487 18.48 -10.78 15.19
N LYS A 488 17.40 -10.02 15.07
CA LYS A 488 17.21 -9.07 14.00
C LYS A 488 17.54 -7.65 14.49
N GLN A 489 18.51 -7.01 13.87
CA GLN A 489 19.01 -5.66 14.14
C GLN A 489 18.79 -4.74 12.93
N GLY A 490 19.01 -3.43 13.12
CA GLY A 490 18.89 -2.41 12.09
C GLY A 490 17.44 -2.09 11.70
N ALA A 491 17.25 -0.99 10.98
CA ALA A 491 15.97 -0.58 10.44
C ALA A 491 15.50 -1.51 9.30
N GLY A 492 14.26 -1.36 8.87
CA GLY A 492 13.65 -2.20 7.84
C GLY A 492 12.98 -3.46 8.40
N ALA A 493 12.24 -4.15 7.54
CA ALA A 493 11.43 -5.30 7.90
C ALA A 493 12.08 -6.61 7.45
N LEU A 494 12.13 -7.61 8.35
CA LEU A 494 12.44 -8.98 8.00
C LEU A 494 11.15 -9.80 8.03
N TYR A 495 10.70 -10.24 6.85
CA TYR A 495 9.55 -11.12 6.71
C TYR A 495 9.99 -12.57 6.80
N LEU A 496 9.44 -13.32 7.75
CA LEU A 496 9.66 -14.74 7.93
C LEU A 496 8.42 -15.50 7.47
N THR A 497 8.46 -16.05 6.25
CA THR A 497 7.28 -16.64 5.62
C THR A 497 7.31 -18.17 5.58
N GLY A 498 8.44 -18.80 5.92
CA GLY A 498 8.60 -20.24 6.07
C GLY A 498 8.08 -20.79 7.40
N ASN A 499 8.07 -22.11 7.51
CA ASN A 499 7.80 -22.81 8.76
C ASN A 499 9.11 -22.95 9.57
N ASN A 500 9.39 -21.98 10.43
CA ASN A 500 10.65 -21.89 11.14
C ASN A 500 10.62 -22.74 12.43
N THR A 501 11.47 -23.74 12.49
CA THR A 501 11.48 -24.77 13.54
C THR A 501 12.62 -24.64 14.55
N TYR A 502 13.48 -23.63 14.42
CA TYR A 502 14.47 -23.32 15.44
C TYR A 502 13.81 -22.98 16.78
N LEU A 503 14.41 -23.45 17.89
CA LEU A 503 13.80 -23.37 19.22
C LEU A 503 14.35 -22.24 20.10
N GLY A 504 15.50 -21.66 19.75
CA GLY A 504 15.98 -20.46 20.41
C GLY A 504 15.10 -19.24 20.14
N PRO A 505 15.23 -18.19 20.92
CA PRO A 505 14.36 -17.02 20.80
C PRO A 505 14.63 -16.24 19.51
N THR A 506 13.57 -15.62 18.96
CA THR A 506 13.68 -14.54 17.99
C THR A 506 13.68 -13.20 18.73
N ILE A 507 14.81 -12.47 18.64
CA ILE A 507 15.00 -11.19 19.32
C ILE A 507 14.91 -10.08 18.28
N VAL A 508 13.96 -9.18 18.46
CA VAL A 508 13.76 -8.01 17.58
C VAL A 508 14.32 -6.79 18.30
N GLU A 509 15.53 -6.36 17.90
CA GLU A 509 16.24 -5.23 18.50
C GLU A 509 16.04 -3.92 17.73
N GLY A 510 15.68 -4.00 16.45
CA GLY A 510 15.43 -2.80 15.64
C GLY A 510 14.62 -3.10 14.38
N GLY A 511 13.93 -2.09 13.86
CA GLY A 511 13.01 -2.24 12.74
C GLY A 511 11.88 -3.19 13.07
N SER A 512 11.56 -4.11 12.16
CA SER A 512 10.46 -5.06 12.40
C SER A 512 10.80 -6.49 11.99
N VAL A 513 10.20 -7.45 12.69
CA VAL A 513 10.02 -8.83 12.25
C VAL A 513 8.54 -9.04 11.95
N VAL A 514 8.25 -9.58 10.78
CA VAL A 514 6.89 -9.84 10.32
C VAL A 514 6.74 -11.33 10.04
N VAL A 515 5.93 -12.02 10.81
CA VAL A 515 5.71 -13.47 10.66
C VAL A 515 4.58 -13.69 9.66
N GLY A 516 4.95 -14.20 8.48
CA GLY A 516 4.06 -14.31 7.32
C GLY A 516 4.02 -13.03 6.49
N LYS A 517 3.55 -13.16 5.25
CA LYS A 517 3.33 -12.06 4.32
C LYS A 517 2.18 -12.41 3.40
N VAL A 518 1.23 -11.50 3.24
CA VAL A 518 0.09 -11.71 2.35
C VAL A 518 0.59 -12.16 0.97
N ALA A 519 -0.03 -13.22 0.43
CA ALA A 519 0.30 -13.87 -0.83
C ALA A 519 1.67 -14.60 -0.91
N GLN A 520 2.48 -14.64 0.19
CA GLN A 520 3.78 -15.30 0.21
C GLN A 520 3.93 -16.39 1.29
N GLY A 521 2.90 -16.65 2.06
CA GLY A 521 2.88 -17.67 3.11
C GLY A 521 2.55 -17.13 4.50
N SER A 522 1.94 -17.98 5.34
CA SER A 522 1.51 -17.59 6.69
C SER A 522 2.67 -17.47 7.68
N GLY A 523 3.78 -18.12 7.43
CA GLY A 523 4.93 -18.15 8.34
C GLY A 523 4.66 -18.74 9.72
N SER A 524 5.66 -19.35 10.33
CA SER A 524 5.57 -19.76 11.74
C SER A 524 6.91 -19.69 12.46
N LEU A 525 6.87 -19.51 13.79
CA LEU A 525 8.01 -19.58 14.68
C LEU A 525 7.70 -20.59 15.81
N ALA A 526 8.64 -21.52 16.05
CA ALA A 526 8.50 -22.51 17.12
C ALA A 526 8.95 -21.94 18.48
N GLY A 527 9.97 -21.11 18.52
CA GLY A 527 10.55 -20.51 19.72
C GLY A 527 9.83 -19.27 20.23
N ASP A 528 10.30 -18.73 21.34
CA ASP A 528 9.84 -17.49 21.95
C ASP A 528 10.26 -16.26 21.10
N VAL A 529 9.53 -15.15 21.26
CA VAL A 529 9.86 -13.87 20.61
C VAL A 529 10.00 -12.78 21.67
N TRP A 530 11.09 -12.02 21.59
CA TRP A 530 11.36 -10.86 22.42
C TRP A 530 11.44 -9.62 21.55
N VAL A 531 10.58 -8.66 21.83
CA VAL A 531 10.53 -7.39 21.09
C VAL A 531 11.04 -6.30 22.00
N GLN A 532 12.18 -5.75 21.65
CA GLN A 532 12.84 -4.71 22.45
C GLN A 532 12.32 -3.32 22.10
N SER A 533 12.71 -2.33 22.91
CA SER A 533 12.29 -0.94 22.74
C SER A 533 12.52 -0.43 21.29
N ALA A 534 11.53 0.27 20.77
CA ALA A 534 11.49 0.81 19.40
C ALA A 534 11.48 -0.23 18.26
N ALA A 535 11.39 -1.52 18.58
CA ALA A 535 11.20 -2.59 17.60
C ALA A 535 9.73 -2.99 17.47
N THR A 536 9.40 -3.59 16.33
CA THR A 536 8.03 -4.02 16.02
C THR A 536 7.97 -5.50 15.66
N LEU A 537 7.01 -6.19 16.23
CA LEU A 537 6.58 -7.52 15.80
C LEU A 537 5.24 -7.40 15.07
N GLY A 538 5.14 -7.97 13.87
CA GLY A 538 3.91 -7.97 13.09
C GLY A 538 3.64 -9.27 12.37
N GLY A 539 2.60 -9.27 11.52
CA GLY A 539 2.25 -10.38 10.65
C GLY A 539 0.96 -11.10 11.02
N HIS A 540 0.64 -12.11 10.22
CA HIS A 540 -0.58 -12.92 10.35
C HIS A 540 -0.27 -14.41 10.53
N GLY A 541 0.97 -14.73 10.90
CA GLY A 541 1.45 -16.11 11.08
C GLY A 541 1.13 -16.69 12.45
N ASN A 542 1.91 -17.72 12.80
CA ASN A 542 1.79 -18.44 14.06
C ASN A 542 3.11 -18.45 14.82
N ILE A 543 3.08 -18.04 16.08
CA ILE A 543 4.22 -18.11 17.01
C ILE A 543 3.86 -19.06 18.14
N ALA A 544 4.45 -20.26 18.15
CA ALA A 544 4.09 -21.26 19.15
C ALA A 544 4.59 -20.91 20.57
N GLY A 545 5.65 -20.13 20.67
CA GLY A 545 6.27 -19.68 21.91
C GLY A 545 5.56 -18.53 22.61
N THR A 546 6.25 -17.92 23.57
CA THR A 546 5.83 -16.72 24.29
C THR A 546 6.33 -15.48 23.56
N VAL A 547 5.45 -14.53 23.32
CA VAL A 547 5.80 -13.19 22.82
C VAL A 547 5.90 -12.24 24.01
N THR A 548 7.08 -11.66 24.21
CA THR A 548 7.33 -10.65 25.23
C THR A 548 7.59 -9.31 24.58
N LEU A 549 6.80 -8.32 24.96
CA LEU A 549 6.88 -6.94 24.47
C LEU A 549 7.43 -6.05 25.57
N GLU A 550 8.63 -5.52 25.38
CA GLU A 550 9.28 -4.63 26.35
C GLU A 550 8.72 -3.20 26.24
N ASN A 551 9.06 -2.37 27.21
CA ASN A 551 8.71 -0.94 27.19
C ASN A 551 9.17 -0.28 25.89
N GLY A 552 8.27 0.41 25.20
CA GLY A 552 8.53 1.10 23.93
C GLY A 552 8.56 0.19 22.71
N SER A 553 8.32 -1.12 22.84
CA SER A 553 8.13 -2.02 21.73
C SER A 553 6.70 -1.99 21.19
N THR A 554 6.51 -2.46 19.96
CA THR A 554 5.20 -2.47 19.29
C THR A 554 4.82 -3.88 18.83
N LEU A 555 3.60 -4.29 19.12
CA LEU A 555 2.94 -5.40 18.43
C LEU A 555 1.94 -4.83 17.42
N SER A 556 2.03 -5.28 16.16
CA SER A 556 1.13 -4.86 15.07
C SER A 556 0.69 -6.10 14.29
N PRO A 557 -0.38 -6.79 14.69
CA PRO A 557 -0.90 -7.93 13.94
C PRO A 557 -1.25 -7.53 12.51
N GLY A 558 -1.24 -8.52 11.60
CA GLY A 558 -1.45 -8.24 10.18
C GLY A 558 -0.18 -7.77 9.46
N ALA A 559 -0.26 -7.71 8.15
CA ALA A 559 0.69 -7.01 7.27
C ALA A 559 -0.07 -5.96 6.42
N SER A 560 -1.16 -5.57 6.84
CA SER A 560 -2.39 -4.81 6.69
C SER A 560 -3.35 -5.46 7.71
N VAL A 561 -4.63 -5.28 7.64
CA VAL A 561 -5.55 -5.95 8.58
C VAL A 561 -5.39 -7.48 8.55
N GLY A 562 -5.20 -8.10 9.71
CA GLY A 562 -5.02 -9.54 9.85
C GLY A 562 -4.90 -10.04 11.28
N THR A 563 -4.84 -11.36 11.46
CA THR A 563 -4.77 -11.97 12.79
C THR A 563 -3.43 -12.68 12.99
N LEU A 564 -2.71 -12.29 14.05
CA LEU A 564 -1.52 -12.99 14.55
C LEU A 564 -1.93 -14.00 15.61
N THR A 565 -1.41 -15.23 15.52
CA THR A 565 -1.63 -16.26 16.54
C THR A 565 -0.35 -16.48 17.33
N VAL A 566 -0.46 -16.50 18.68
CA VAL A 566 0.70 -16.69 19.57
C VAL A 566 0.39 -17.71 20.67
N GLY A 567 1.44 -18.32 21.21
CA GLY A 567 1.32 -19.23 22.38
C GLY A 567 0.87 -18.46 23.62
N ASN A 568 1.78 -17.69 24.20
CA ASN A 568 1.50 -16.72 25.25
C ASN A 568 1.86 -15.32 24.77
N VAL A 569 1.30 -14.30 25.42
CA VAL A 569 1.74 -12.91 25.22
C VAL A 569 1.93 -12.19 26.57
N VAL A 570 3.00 -11.41 26.64
CA VAL A 570 3.30 -10.56 27.80
C VAL A 570 3.57 -9.14 27.29
N PHE A 571 2.61 -8.27 27.48
CA PHE A 571 2.81 -6.84 27.29
C PHE A 571 3.37 -6.24 28.58
N GLN A 572 4.57 -5.67 28.52
CA GLN A 572 5.09 -4.92 29.67
C GLN A 572 4.54 -3.48 29.69
N PRO A 573 4.53 -2.83 30.85
CA PRO A 573 4.12 -1.42 30.93
C PRO A 573 4.92 -0.55 29.95
N GLY A 574 4.22 0.30 29.21
CA GLY A 574 4.80 1.15 28.18
C GLY A 574 5.00 0.49 26.83
N SER A 575 4.67 -0.77 26.63
CA SER A 575 4.58 -1.40 25.31
C SER A 575 3.36 -0.89 24.55
N LEU A 576 3.37 -1.04 23.22
CA LEU A 576 2.33 -0.56 22.32
C LEU A 576 1.67 -1.73 21.60
N TYR A 577 0.36 -1.70 21.54
CA TYR A 577 -0.43 -2.58 20.71
C TYR A 577 -1.08 -1.77 19.59
N HIS A 578 -0.47 -1.79 18.41
CA HIS A 578 -1.01 -1.12 17.23
C HIS A 578 -2.13 -1.97 16.65
N TYR A 579 -3.31 -1.39 16.54
CA TYR A 579 -4.53 -2.06 16.10
C TYR A 579 -5.16 -1.28 14.94
N GLU A 580 -5.29 -1.91 13.79
CA GLU A 580 -5.81 -1.31 12.57
C GLU A 580 -7.24 -1.76 12.31
N ILE A 581 -8.09 -0.83 11.86
CA ILE A 581 -9.43 -1.10 11.32
C ILE A 581 -9.50 -0.44 9.95
N ASP A 582 -9.79 -1.21 8.91
CA ASP A 582 -9.87 -0.70 7.54
C ASP A 582 -11.20 0.03 7.24
N GLU A 583 -11.30 0.63 6.06
CA GLU A 583 -12.53 1.33 5.62
C GLU A 583 -13.74 0.41 5.47
N GLN A 584 -13.56 -0.89 5.36
CA GLN A 584 -14.60 -1.91 5.25
C GLN A 584 -15.04 -2.43 6.63
N GLY A 585 -14.38 -2.00 7.71
CA GLY A 585 -14.63 -2.44 9.08
C GLY A 585 -13.99 -3.78 9.45
N ASN A 586 -13.08 -4.29 8.61
CA ASN A 586 -12.23 -5.41 9.03
C ASN A 586 -11.18 -4.89 10.00
N ALA A 587 -10.83 -5.70 10.98
CA ALA A 587 -9.94 -5.31 12.05
C ALA A 587 -8.83 -6.32 12.27
N ASP A 588 -7.71 -5.83 12.79
CA ASP A 588 -6.66 -6.68 13.32
C ASP A 588 -7.17 -7.61 14.41
N GLY A 589 -6.39 -8.64 14.72
CA GLY A 589 -6.70 -9.58 15.80
C GLY A 589 -5.46 -10.23 16.39
N LEU A 590 -5.50 -10.48 17.70
CA LEU A 590 -4.49 -11.29 18.37
C LEU A 590 -5.14 -12.51 19.01
N ASN A 591 -4.80 -13.69 18.48
CA ASN A 591 -5.21 -14.96 19.07
C ASN A 591 -4.10 -15.50 19.97
N VAL A 592 -4.35 -15.60 21.26
CA VAL A 592 -3.44 -16.17 22.25
C VAL A 592 -3.95 -17.54 22.63
N THR A 593 -3.21 -18.59 22.29
CA THR A 593 -3.68 -19.96 22.51
C THR A 593 -3.59 -20.40 23.98
N ARG A 594 -2.74 -19.77 24.79
CA ARG A 594 -2.57 -20.01 26.23
C ARG A 594 -2.88 -18.74 27.02
N ASP A 595 -1.92 -18.18 27.72
CA ASP A 595 -2.13 -17.10 28.67
C ASP A 595 -1.70 -15.74 28.11
N ALA A 596 -2.40 -14.68 28.49
CA ALA A 596 -2.07 -13.31 28.17
C ALA A 596 -1.93 -12.46 29.43
N THR A 597 -0.83 -11.74 29.54
CA THR A 597 -0.66 -10.65 30.50
C THR A 597 -0.61 -9.34 29.72
N VAL A 598 -1.55 -8.45 30.01
CA VAL A 598 -1.69 -7.20 29.27
C VAL A 598 -1.39 -5.99 30.14
N ALA A 599 -0.62 -5.07 29.58
CA ALA A 599 -0.30 -3.74 30.06
C ALA A 599 0.00 -2.87 28.82
N GLY A 600 0.48 -1.65 29.03
CA GLY A 600 0.84 -0.74 27.94
C GLY A 600 -0.36 -0.09 27.27
N THR A 601 -0.19 0.39 26.05
CA THR A 601 -1.19 1.26 25.40
C THR A 601 -1.63 0.68 24.05
N VAL A 602 -2.94 0.65 23.81
CA VAL A 602 -3.51 0.37 22.49
C VAL A 602 -3.38 1.64 21.64
N VAL A 603 -2.79 1.53 20.48
CA VAL A 603 -2.69 2.60 19.46
C VAL A 603 -3.62 2.21 18.33
N LEU A 604 -4.75 2.89 18.24
CA LEU A 604 -5.79 2.60 17.26
C LEU A 604 -5.56 3.43 16.00
N ASP A 605 -5.52 2.75 14.87
CA ASP A 605 -5.58 3.34 13.54
C ASP A 605 -6.92 2.93 12.88
N ALA A 606 -7.88 3.85 12.90
CA ALA A 606 -9.23 3.59 12.40
C ALA A 606 -9.78 4.85 11.71
N PRO A 607 -9.93 4.84 10.38
CA PRO A 607 -10.36 6.01 9.63
C PRO A 607 -11.84 6.36 9.87
N SER A 608 -12.68 5.39 10.17
CA SER A 608 -14.10 5.61 10.49
C SER A 608 -14.71 4.39 11.18
N GLN A 609 -15.49 4.67 12.21
CA GLN A 609 -16.20 3.67 13.02
C GLN A 609 -17.66 4.09 13.16
N SER A 610 -18.51 3.18 13.60
CA SER A 610 -19.93 3.46 13.85
C SER A 610 -20.27 3.30 15.32
N LEU A 611 -21.21 4.08 15.77
CA LEU A 611 -21.76 4.01 17.13
C LEU A 611 -22.26 2.60 17.43
N GLY A 612 -21.73 1.98 18.45
CA GLY A 612 -22.09 0.62 18.89
C GLY A 612 -21.22 -0.49 18.29
N ASP A 613 -20.25 -0.13 17.42
CA ASP A 613 -19.28 -1.12 16.93
C ASP A 613 -18.48 -1.69 18.11
N ARG A 614 -18.18 -2.99 18.02
CA ARG A 614 -17.32 -3.70 18.95
C ARG A 614 -16.33 -4.55 18.20
N PHE A 615 -15.05 -4.34 18.45
CA PHE A 615 -13.97 -5.09 17.85
C PHE A 615 -13.24 -5.90 18.92
N THR A 616 -12.84 -7.12 18.58
CA THR A 616 -12.08 -7.99 19.49
C THR A 616 -10.59 -7.73 19.30
N LEU A 617 -9.98 -7.06 20.26
CA LEU A 617 -8.54 -6.77 20.27
C LEU A 617 -7.71 -8.03 20.43
N LEU A 618 -8.07 -8.87 21.40
CA LEU A 618 -7.42 -10.14 21.64
C LEU A 618 -8.41 -11.19 22.16
N ASN A 619 -8.13 -12.43 21.80
CA ASN A 619 -8.87 -13.61 22.25
C ASN A 619 -7.89 -14.59 22.91
N VAL A 620 -8.16 -15.05 24.12
CA VAL A 620 -7.24 -15.84 24.96
C VAL A 620 -7.83 -17.20 25.27
N GLY A 621 -7.10 -18.28 24.95
CA GLY A 621 -7.50 -19.64 25.25
C GLY A 621 -7.39 -19.99 26.74
N GLY A 622 -6.36 -19.50 27.40
CA GLY A 622 -6.10 -19.66 28.84
C GLY A 622 -6.61 -18.52 29.70
N THR A 623 -5.72 -17.87 30.44
CA THR A 623 -6.01 -16.79 31.38
C THR A 623 -5.64 -15.44 30.78
N LEU A 624 -6.56 -14.49 30.86
CA LEU A 624 -6.29 -13.07 30.60
C LEU A 624 -6.05 -12.37 31.93
N SER A 625 -4.90 -11.76 32.12
CA SER A 625 -4.53 -11.01 33.32
C SER A 625 -4.06 -9.60 33.00
N GLY A 626 -4.36 -8.64 33.89
CA GLY A 626 -4.06 -7.24 33.67
C GLY A 626 -5.08 -6.53 32.78
N SER A 627 -4.74 -5.31 32.40
CA SER A 627 -5.51 -4.47 31.47
C SER A 627 -4.55 -3.52 30.78
N PHE A 628 -4.87 -3.07 29.59
CA PHE A 628 -4.12 -2.00 28.93
C PHE A 628 -4.21 -0.70 29.75
N ASP A 629 -3.09 0.01 29.85
CA ASP A 629 -2.95 1.24 30.63
C ASP A 629 -3.66 2.43 29.98
N GLY A 630 -3.82 2.38 28.65
CA GLY A 630 -4.42 3.46 27.87
C GLY A 630 -4.83 3.06 26.47
N LEU A 631 -5.52 4.00 25.83
CA LEU A 631 -5.93 3.94 24.43
C LEU A 631 -5.65 5.30 23.78
N THR A 632 -4.96 5.29 22.66
CA THR A 632 -4.81 6.45 21.77
C THR A 632 -5.44 6.14 20.44
N SER A 633 -6.18 7.10 19.88
CA SER A 633 -6.90 6.92 18.61
C SER A 633 -6.60 8.11 17.69
N ASN A 634 -6.46 7.84 16.39
CA ASN A 634 -6.38 8.86 15.35
C ASN A 634 -7.76 9.26 14.81
N SER A 635 -8.84 8.74 15.36
CA SER A 635 -10.21 9.07 14.96
C SER A 635 -10.49 10.56 15.12
N THR A 636 -11.04 11.17 14.07
CA THR A 636 -11.45 12.59 14.04
C THR A 636 -12.96 12.77 14.22
N GLN A 637 -13.67 11.69 14.56
CA GLN A 637 -15.11 11.70 14.70
C GLN A 637 -15.54 12.54 15.92
N PRO A 638 -16.33 13.61 15.73
CA PRO A 638 -16.54 14.61 16.79
C PRO A 638 -17.40 14.11 17.95
N PHE A 639 -18.19 13.06 17.74
CA PHE A 639 -19.21 12.62 18.67
C PHE A 639 -19.01 11.21 19.22
N LEU A 640 -17.98 10.52 18.75
CA LEU A 640 -17.66 9.17 19.19
C LEU A 640 -16.37 9.17 20.01
N GLN A 641 -16.22 8.18 20.82
CA GLN A 641 -14.97 7.84 21.51
C GLN A 641 -14.82 6.33 21.59
N ASP A 642 -13.57 5.92 21.52
CA ASP A 642 -13.17 4.54 21.67
C ASP A 642 -12.93 4.24 23.16
N THR A 643 -13.38 3.08 23.63
CA THR A 643 -13.19 2.63 25.00
C THR A 643 -12.80 1.16 25.04
N LEU A 644 -12.02 0.79 26.05
CA LEU A 644 -11.62 -0.59 26.27
C LEU A 644 -12.56 -1.29 27.23
N SER A 645 -12.96 -2.51 26.91
CA SER A 645 -13.72 -3.38 27.83
C SER A 645 -13.15 -4.79 27.85
N TYR A 646 -13.38 -5.51 28.92
CA TYR A 646 -12.77 -6.80 29.17
C TYR A 646 -13.82 -7.83 29.54
N GLY A 647 -13.76 -9.00 28.87
CA GLY A 647 -14.41 -10.21 29.27
C GLY A 647 -13.44 -11.13 30.02
N ASN A 648 -13.87 -12.35 30.32
CA ASN A 648 -13.01 -13.31 31.01
C ASN A 648 -11.79 -13.77 30.20
N LYS A 649 -11.91 -13.73 28.87
CA LYS A 649 -10.90 -14.22 27.93
C LYS A 649 -10.70 -13.29 26.72
N GLN A 650 -11.32 -12.15 26.71
CA GLN A 650 -11.25 -11.22 25.61
C GLN A 650 -11.04 -9.80 26.11
N ALA A 651 -10.33 -9.01 25.31
CA ALA A 651 -10.35 -7.56 25.39
C ALA A 651 -11.01 -7.00 24.14
N TYR A 652 -11.82 -5.96 24.32
CA TYR A 652 -12.61 -5.36 23.25
C TYR A 652 -12.33 -3.87 23.15
N LEU A 653 -12.49 -3.36 21.95
CA LEU A 653 -12.65 -1.95 21.63
C LEU A 653 -14.13 -1.70 21.38
N ASP A 654 -14.76 -0.83 22.16
CA ASP A 654 -16.14 -0.41 22.02
C ASP A 654 -16.19 1.03 21.54
N VAL A 655 -17.00 1.29 20.51
CA VAL A 655 -17.24 2.63 19.98
C VAL A 655 -18.52 3.19 20.59
N VAL A 656 -18.36 4.18 21.44
CA VAL A 656 -19.47 4.75 22.21
C VAL A 656 -19.63 6.24 21.96
N ARG A 657 -20.79 6.79 22.34
CA ARG A 657 -21.02 8.23 22.31
C ARG A 657 -20.10 8.93 23.33
N ASN A 658 -19.42 10.01 22.91
CA ASN A 658 -18.73 10.89 23.84
C ASN A 658 -19.70 11.91 24.46
N ASN A 659 -19.22 12.74 25.37
CA ASN A 659 -20.06 13.73 26.07
C ASN A 659 -20.30 15.03 25.29
N ARG A 660 -19.84 15.13 24.05
CA ARG A 660 -19.98 16.33 23.22
C ARG A 660 -21.38 16.39 22.61
N ALA A 661 -22.11 17.44 22.87
CA ALA A 661 -23.43 17.64 22.27
C ALA A 661 -23.35 17.92 20.77
N PHE A 662 -24.37 17.52 20.02
CA PHE A 662 -24.42 17.75 18.57
C PHE A 662 -24.38 19.24 18.22
N ASN A 663 -25.02 20.09 19.03
CA ASN A 663 -25.06 21.55 18.81
C ASN A 663 -23.72 22.26 19.07
N ASP A 664 -22.74 21.62 19.71
CA ASP A 664 -21.43 22.21 19.97
C ASP A 664 -20.60 22.46 18.69
N VAL A 665 -20.95 21.78 17.61
CA VAL A 665 -20.30 21.97 16.31
C VAL A 665 -21.08 22.85 15.35
N ALA A 666 -22.32 23.18 15.70
CA ALA A 666 -23.21 24.00 14.87
C ALA A 666 -22.79 25.47 14.84
N THR A 667 -22.83 26.08 13.67
CA THR A 667 -22.43 27.48 13.44
C THR A 667 -23.63 28.43 13.21
N SER A 668 -24.71 27.91 12.61
CA SER A 668 -25.93 28.67 12.35
C SER A 668 -27.05 28.38 13.38
N LEU A 669 -28.06 29.22 13.44
CA LEU A 669 -29.23 28.98 14.28
C LEU A 669 -30.02 27.75 13.82
N ASN A 670 -30.16 27.55 12.50
CA ASN A 670 -30.82 26.39 11.93
C ASN A 670 -30.10 25.10 12.31
N GLN A 671 -28.77 25.08 12.16
CA GLN A 671 -27.93 23.92 12.56
C GLN A 671 -28.09 23.59 14.04
N ARG A 672 -28.08 24.63 14.91
CA ARG A 672 -28.25 24.42 16.39
C ARG A 672 -29.62 23.85 16.71
N ALA A 673 -30.67 24.38 16.10
CA ALA A 673 -32.02 23.94 16.35
C ALA A 673 -32.23 22.48 15.92
N VAL A 674 -31.74 22.10 14.74
CA VAL A 674 -31.78 20.72 14.24
C VAL A 674 -30.92 19.78 15.12
N ALA A 675 -29.70 20.21 15.45
CA ALA A 675 -28.79 19.42 16.28
C ALA A 675 -29.38 19.11 17.66
N GLN A 676 -29.96 20.10 18.34
CA GLN A 676 -30.64 19.93 19.63
C GLN A 676 -31.84 18.98 19.53
N THR A 677 -32.62 19.09 18.47
CA THR A 677 -33.78 18.21 18.23
C THR A 677 -33.32 16.77 18.01
N ILE A 678 -32.24 16.54 17.22
CA ILE A 678 -31.70 15.20 16.98
C ILE A 678 -31.11 14.64 18.28
N GLU A 679 -30.42 15.45 19.07
CA GLU A 679 -29.89 15.04 20.39
C GLU A 679 -31.04 14.57 21.32
N SER A 680 -32.21 15.28 21.30
CA SER A 680 -33.36 14.91 22.16
C SER A 680 -34.02 13.58 21.75
N GLN A 681 -33.80 13.10 20.52
CA GLN A 681 -34.26 11.76 20.10
C GLN A 681 -33.55 10.63 20.82
N ASN A 682 -32.28 10.83 21.22
CA ASN A 682 -31.47 9.92 22.01
C ASN A 682 -31.19 8.56 21.35
N SER A 683 -31.78 8.25 20.23
CA SER A 683 -31.60 7.02 19.43
C SER A 683 -32.28 7.16 18.07
N GLY A 684 -32.11 6.16 17.22
CA GLY A 684 -32.77 6.10 15.91
C GLY A 684 -31.82 6.40 14.75
N PRO A 685 -32.32 6.23 13.51
CA PRO A 685 -31.45 6.32 12.32
C PRO A 685 -30.83 7.70 12.11
N VAL A 686 -31.57 8.78 12.37
CA VAL A 686 -31.10 10.16 12.24
C VAL A 686 -30.03 10.45 13.29
N PHE A 687 -30.28 10.07 14.55
CA PHE A 687 -29.33 10.20 15.65
C PHE A 687 -28.03 9.47 15.35
N SER A 688 -28.12 8.20 14.93
CA SER A 688 -26.93 7.39 14.60
C SER A 688 -26.15 7.97 13.42
N ALA A 689 -26.84 8.46 12.39
CA ALA A 689 -26.20 9.08 11.23
C ALA A 689 -25.38 10.32 11.63
N ILE A 690 -25.90 11.15 12.52
CA ILE A 690 -25.17 12.32 13.03
C ILE A 690 -24.04 11.90 13.97
N ALA A 691 -24.27 10.96 14.88
CA ALA A 691 -23.24 10.44 15.78
C ALA A 691 -22.03 9.88 15.00
N ASN A 692 -22.26 9.24 13.87
CA ASN A 692 -21.25 8.66 12.99
C ASN A 692 -20.58 9.67 12.04
N SER A 693 -20.81 10.97 12.21
CA SER A 693 -20.18 11.99 11.37
C SER A 693 -18.66 11.92 11.47
N ARG A 694 -18.00 11.88 10.31
CA ARG A 694 -16.54 11.73 10.21
C ARG A 694 -15.76 13.00 10.60
N SER A 695 -16.41 14.13 10.60
CA SER A 695 -15.83 15.44 10.98
C SER A 695 -16.93 16.43 11.40
N GLU A 696 -16.53 17.52 12.04
CA GLU A 696 -17.44 18.62 12.36
C GLU A 696 -18.08 19.22 11.09
N ALA A 697 -17.32 19.33 10.01
CA ALA A 697 -17.83 19.84 8.74
C ALA A 697 -18.93 18.92 8.16
N ALA A 698 -18.72 17.60 8.24
CA ALA A 698 -19.72 16.62 7.80
C ALA A 698 -20.99 16.69 8.65
N ALA A 699 -20.85 16.86 9.97
CA ALA A 699 -21.99 17.04 10.86
C ALA A 699 -22.78 18.31 10.53
N ARG A 700 -22.11 19.46 10.31
CA ARG A 700 -22.76 20.70 9.87
C ARG A 700 -23.51 20.56 8.56
N SER A 701 -22.87 19.91 7.58
CA SER A 701 -23.52 19.64 6.28
C SER A 701 -24.75 18.73 6.44
N ALA A 702 -24.69 17.76 7.35
CA ALA A 702 -25.83 16.90 7.67
C ALA A 702 -26.97 17.69 8.35
N PHE A 703 -26.70 18.60 9.30
CA PHE A 703 -27.70 19.47 9.90
C PHE A 703 -28.35 20.33 8.83
N ASP A 704 -27.59 20.91 7.93
CA ASP A 704 -28.07 21.71 6.81
C ASP A 704 -28.99 20.93 5.86
N ASN A 705 -28.70 19.68 5.61
CA ASN A 705 -29.53 18.81 4.75
C ASN A 705 -30.81 18.36 5.46
N LEU A 706 -30.80 18.32 6.80
CA LEU A 706 -31.89 17.84 7.63
C LEU A 706 -32.83 18.96 8.10
N ASP A 707 -32.44 20.23 7.97
CA ASP A 707 -33.12 21.39 8.61
C ASP A 707 -34.57 21.67 8.13
N GLY A 708 -34.89 21.26 6.90
CA GLY A 708 -36.23 21.55 6.33
C GLY A 708 -36.42 22.99 5.92
N GLU A 709 -35.37 23.75 5.65
CA GLU A 709 -35.41 25.18 5.25
C GLU A 709 -36.37 25.44 4.09
N ILE A 710 -36.61 24.47 3.21
CA ILE A 710 -37.51 24.60 2.05
C ILE A 710 -38.93 25.04 2.46
N TYR A 711 -39.42 24.68 3.64
CA TYR A 711 -40.75 25.08 4.12
C TYR A 711 -40.82 26.56 4.51
N ALA A 712 -39.79 27.08 5.16
CA ALA A 712 -39.67 28.52 5.43
C ALA A 712 -39.40 29.30 4.12
N ALA A 713 -38.54 28.79 3.26
CA ALA A 713 -38.24 29.35 1.94
C ALA A 713 -39.48 29.46 1.04
N SER A 714 -40.32 28.43 1.05
CA SER A 714 -41.57 28.41 0.26
C SER A 714 -42.55 29.50 0.72
N ARG A 715 -42.70 29.72 2.03
CA ARG A 715 -43.53 30.78 2.56
C ARG A 715 -43.04 32.17 2.13
N ALA A 716 -41.74 32.43 2.22
CA ALA A 716 -41.13 33.69 1.79
C ALA A 716 -41.36 33.93 0.30
N ALA A 717 -41.09 32.95 -0.52
CA ALA A 717 -41.22 33.04 -1.98
C ALA A 717 -42.68 33.25 -2.40
N LEU A 718 -43.65 32.56 -1.79
CA LEU A 718 -45.08 32.69 -2.11
C LEU A 718 -45.62 34.06 -1.77
N LEU A 719 -45.25 34.62 -0.62
CA LEU A 719 -45.65 35.97 -0.25
C LEU A 719 -45.10 37.01 -1.23
N GLN A 720 -43.83 36.89 -1.60
CA GLN A 720 -43.19 37.80 -2.57
C GLN A 720 -43.81 37.66 -3.97
N ARG A 721 -44.02 36.44 -4.43
CA ARG A 721 -44.58 36.17 -5.77
C ARG A 721 -46.04 36.61 -5.90
N SER A 722 -46.79 36.69 -4.81
CA SER A 722 -48.18 37.13 -4.81
C SER A 722 -48.40 38.47 -5.53
N ARG A 723 -47.36 39.30 -5.69
CA ARG A 723 -47.40 40.57 -6.42
C ARG A 723 -47.77 40.42 -7.89
N TYR A 724 -47.38 39.30 -8.57
CA TYR A 724 -47.65 39.16 -10.01
C TYR A 724 -49.15 39.16 -10.33
N VAL A 725 -49.95 38.59 -9.47
CA VAL A 725 -51.42 38.62 -9.60
C VAL A 725 -51.95 40.04 -9.41
N ARG A 726 -51.48 40.77 -8.39
CA ARG A 726 -51.89 42.19 -8.16
C ARG A 726 -51.41 43.10 -9.27
N ASP A 727 -50.14 42.88 -9.76
CA ASP A 727 -49.58 43.69 -10.83
C ASP A 727 -50.35 43.50 -12.16
N GLY A 728 -50.73 42.21 -12.47
CA GLY A 728 -51.55 41.92 -13.65
C GLY A 728 -52.92 42.60 -13.63
N ILE A 729 -53.58 42.60 -12.48
CA ILE A 729 -54.90 43.31 -12.30
C ILE A 729 -54.65 44.81 -12.39
N ASN A 730 -53.69 45.36 -11.71
CA ASN A 730 -53.35 46.76 -11.71
C ASN A 730 -52.97 47.26 -13.12
N SER A 731 -52.23 46.50 -13.89
CA SER A 731 -51.88 46.76 -15.29
C SER A 731 -53.14 46.80 -16.16
N ALA A 732 -54.11 45.88 -15.95
CA ALA A 732 -55.37 45.89 -16.68
C ALA A 732 -56.21 47.11 -16.38
N LEU A 733 -56.24 47.62 -15.14
CA LEU A 733 -56.94 48.82 -14.75
C LEU A 733 -56.28 50.11 -15.30
N HIS A 734 -55.06 50.04 -15.81
CA HIS A 734 -54.33 51.12 -16.50
C HIS A 734 -54.68 51.20 -17.99
N ASP A 735 -55.10 50.11 -18.63
CA ASP A 735 -55.43 50.08 -20.05
C ASP A 735 -56.91 50.35 -20.28
N GLU A 736 -57.20 51.51 -20.85
CA GLU A 736 -58.57 51.93 -21.16
C GLU A 736 -59.29 50.91 -22.07
N ASN A 737 -58.56 50.13 -22.89
CA ASN A 737 -59.19 49.11 -23.74
C ASN A 737 -59.22 47.70 -23.07
N ALA A 738 -58.65 47.54 -21.90
CA ALA A 738 -58.72 46.29 -21.11
C ALA A 738 -59.90 46.33 -20.12
N GLN A 739 -60.81 47.33 -20.21
CA GLN A 739 -61.87 47.44 -19.27
C GLN A 739 -63.03 46.43 -19.44
N SER A 740 -63.08 45.72 -20.60
CA SER A 740 -64.04 44.67 -20.82
C SER A 740 -63.48 43.30 -20.61
N LEU A 741 -62.63 42.80 -21.50
CA LEU A 741 -62.01 41.50 -21.37
C LEU A 741 -60.49 41.66 -21.49
N TRP A 742 -59.76 41.03 -20.65
CA TRP A 742 -58.30 41.02 -20.71
C TRP A 742 -57.70 39.66 -20.32
N LEU A 743 -56.55 39.40 -20.89
CA LEU A 743 -55.69 38.29 -20.56
C LEU A 743 -54.29 38.80 -20.19
N SER A 744 -53.81 38.52 -19.01
CA SER A 744 -52.45 38.83 -18.61
C SER A 744 -51.68 37.50 -18.36
N THR A 745 -50.46 37.44 -18.87
CA THR A 745 -49.55 36.29 -18.62
C THR A 745 -48.21 36.81 -18.12
N TRP A 746 -47.54 36.02 -17.32
CA TRP A 746 -46.16 36.32 -16.87
C TRP A 746 -45.31 35.09 -16.79
N ALA A 747 -44.01 35.28 -16.94
CA ALA A 747 -42.96 34.30 -16.57
C ALA A 747 -41.90 35.03 -15.77
N ASN A 748 -41.44 34.41 -14.67
CA ASN A 748 -40.51 35.05 -13.76
C ASN A 748 -39.44 34.10 -13.27
N LYS A 749 -38.32 34.70 -12.88
CA LYS A 749 -37.22 34.06 -12.15
C LYS A 749 -36.69 35.02 -11.09
N GLY A 750 -36.54 34.52 -9.87
CA GLY A 750 -36.02 35.30 -8.78
C GLY A 750 -35.16 34.47 -7.84
N GLN A 751 -34.43 35.17 -7.00
CA GLN A 751 -33.59 34.54 -5.96
C GLN A 751 -33.59 35.41 -4.70
N PHE A 752 -33.49 34.77 -3.55
CA PHE A 752 -32.99 35.35 -2.31
C PHE A 752 -31.60 34.87 -2.06
N ASP A 753 -30.68 35.79 -1.74
CA ASP A 753 -29.29 35.46 -1.51
C ASP A 753 -29.10 34.76 -0.16
N GLU A 754 -28.06 33.95 -0.08
CA GLU A 754 -27.68 33.23 1.13
C GLU A 754 -27.30 34.18 2.26
N THR A 755 -27.55 33.75 3.48
CA THR A 755 -27.14 34.44 4.71
C THR A 755 -26.30 33.49 5.57
N ALA A 756 -25.82 33.96 6.72
CA ALA A 756 -25.14 33.09 7.68
C ALA A 756 -26.06 31.97 8.23
N GLU A 757 -27.37 32.13 8.15
CA GLU A 757 -28.38 31.25 8.74
C GLU A 757 -29.12 30.37 7.71
N SER A 758 -29.12 30.78 6.45
CA SER A 758 -29.93 30.17 5.40
C SER A 758 -29.24 30.10 4.06
N SER A 759 -29.64 29.12 3.25
CA SER A 759 -29.16 28.92 1.89
C SER A 759 -29.80 29.89 0.91
N ARG A 760 -29.21 29.98 -0.29
CA ARG A 760 -29.84 30.69 -1.41
C ARG A 760 -31.15 29.99 -1.81
N VAL A 761 -32.18 30.78 -1.99
CA VAL A 761 -33.49 30.31 -2.47
C VAL A 761 -33.68 30.76 -3.91
N ASN A 762 -33.84 29.84 -4.81
CA ASN A 762 -34.19 30.11 -6.21
C ASN A 762 -35.67 29.84 -6.44
N HIS A 763 -36.36 30.75 -7.11
CA HIS A 763 -37.74 30.49 -7.52
C HIS A 763 -37.97 30.93 -8.96
N SER A 764 -38.91 30.25 -9.62
CA SER A 764 -39.37 30.58 -10.96
C SER A 764 -40.82 30.15 -11.16
N GLY A 765 -41.47 30.74 -12.11
CA GLY A 765 -42.83 30.33 -12.44
C GLY A 765 -43.40 31.10 -13.59
N TYR A 766 -44.58 30.69 -13.96
CA TYR A 766 -45.40 31.34 -14.99
C TYR A 766 -46.87 31.20 -14.67
N GLY A 767 -47.67 32.15 -15.16
CA GLY A 767 -49.12 32.17 -14.89
C GLY A 767 -49.86 33.00 -15.87
N PHE A 768 -51.17 32.95 -15.72
CA PHE A 768 -52.08 33.79 -16.45
C PHE A 768 -53.27 34.20 -15.60
N LEU A 769 -53.87 35.35 -15.97
CA LEU A 769 -55.14 35.87 -15.46
C LEU A 769 -56.00 36.21 -16.62
N ILE A 770 -57.30 35.93 -16.50
CA ILE A 770 -58.33 36.37 -17.39
C ILE A 770 -59.34 37.20 -16.55
N GLY A 771 -59.57 38.42 -16.93
CA GLY A 771 -60.49 39.27 -16.24
C GLY A 771 -61.54 39.91 -17.17
N ASN A 772 -62.67 40.19 -16.62
CA ASN A 772 -63.72 40.88 -17.29
C ASN A 772 -64.25 42.03 -16.40
N GLY A 773 -64.19 43.24 -16.91
CA GLY A 773 -64.69 44.45 -16.24
C GLY A 773 -65.86 44.99 -16.89
N SER A 774 -66.76 45.53 -16.09
CA SER A 774 -67.96 46.21 -16.54
C SER A 774 -68.00 47.64 -16.02
N PRO A 775 -68.32 48.60 -16.83
CA PRO A 775 -68.55 50.02 -16.40
C PRO A 775 -69.63 50.09 -15.36
N VAL A 776 -69.41 50.84 -14.29
CA VAL A 776 -70.40 51.12 -13.22
C VAL A 776 -70.43 52.63 -13.05
N GLY A 777 -71.46 53.24 -13.59
CA GLY A 777 -71.54 54.71 -13.67
C GLY A 777 -70.61 55.28 -14.73
N GLU A 778 -70.33 56.58 -14.63
CA GLU A 778 -69.57 57.33 -15.66
C GLU A 778 -68.02 57.18 -15.53
N SER A 779 -67.50 56.76 -14.36
CA SER A 779 -66.01 56.81 -14.09
C SER A 779 -65.49 55.62 -13.37
N SER A 780 -66.31 54.59 -13.18
CA SER A 780 -65.86 53.40 -12.45
C SER A 780 -65.97 52.14 -13.25
N THR A 781 -65.07 51.19 -13.01
CA THR A 781 -65.06 49.83 -13.54
C THR A 781 -65.03 48.85 -12.40
N LEU A 782 -65.92 47.88 -12.38
CA LEU A 782 -65.89 46.71 -11.47
C LEU A 782 -65.74 45.47 -12.29
N GLY A 783 -64.83 44.63 -11.88
CA GLY A 783 -64.56 43.42 -12.59
C GLY A 783 -64.21 42.19 -11.72
N VAL A 784 -64.22 41.03 -12.37
CA VAL A 784 -63.83 39.78 -11.78
C VAL A 784 -62.63 39.18 -12.55
N VAL A 785 -61.80 38.42 -11.85
CA VAL A 785 -60.59 37.80 -12.42
C VAL A 785 -60.45 36.36 -11.94
N VAL A 786 -60.03 35.49 -12.86
CA VAL A 786 -59.69 34.12 -12.58
C VAL A 786 -58.33 33.84 -13.21
N GLY A 787 -57.61 32.87 -12.69
CA GLY A 787 -56.32 32.50 -13.28
C GLY A 787 -55.64 31.31 -12.62
N ALA A 788 -54.50 30.97 -13.17
CA ALA A 788 -53.67 29.91 -12.60
C ALA A 788 -52.20 30.23 -12.77
N GLU A 789 -51.40 29.68 -11.89
CA GLU A 789 -49.93 29.82 -11.87
C GLU A 789 -49.28 28.48 -11.55
N LYS A 790 -48.16 28.20 -12.19
CA LYS A 790 -47.25 27.11 -11.81
C LYS A 790 -45.87 27.68 -11.44
N SER A 791 -45.34 27.21 -10.31
CA SER A 791 -44.05 27.72 -9.83
C SER A 791 -43.23 26.61 -9.15
N LYS A 792 -41.91 26.81 -9.14
CA LYS A 792 -40.95 25.94 -8.46
C LYS A 792 -40.05 26.78 -7.58
N ILE A 793 -39.89 26.34 -6.36
CA ILE A 793 -39.01 26.94 -5.35
C ILE A 793 -37.95 25.90 -5.01
N LYS A 794 -36.69 26.32 -4.92
CA LYS A 794 -35.55 25.44 -4.67
C LYS A 794 -34.60 26.03 -3.65
N THR A 795 -34.05 25.16 -2.80
CA THR A 795 -32.90 25.40 -1.94
C THR A 795 -31.82 24.40 -2.37
N ASP A 796 -31.07 24.73 -3.44
CA ASP A 796 -30.16 23.80 -4.08
C ASP A 796 -29.07 23.27 -3.11
N ALA A 797 -28.56 24.14 -2.22
CA ALA A 797 -27.59 23.75 -1.20
C ALA A 797 -28.15 22.79 -0.13
N ARG A 798 -29.49 22.70 -0.02
CA ARG A 798 -30.20 21.77 0.89
C ARG A 798 -30.77 20.55 0.14
N ALA A 799 -30.55 20.47 -1.16
CA ALA A 799 -31.10 19.44 -2.05
C ALA A 799 -32.64 19.30 -1.91
N ALA A 800 -33.34 20.45 -1.85
CA ALA A 800 -34.79 20.48 -1.63
C ALA A 800 -35.51 21.35 -2.64
N SER A 801 -36.74 20.97 -2.99
CA SER A 801 -37.61 21.72 -3.89
C SER A 801 -39.05 21.61 -3.49
N ASN A 802 -39.84 22.62 -3.93
CA ASN A 802 -41.31 22.67 -3.78
C ASN A 802 -41.94 23.10 -5.10
N ASP A 803 -42.78 22.26 -5.66
CA ASP A 803 -43.60 22.56 -6.84
C ASP A 803 -44.97 23.08 -6.38
N VAL A 804 -45.42 24.18 -6.93
CA VAL A 804 -46.65 24.82 -6.53
C VAL A 804 -47.54 25.07 -7.75
N THR A 805 -48.79 24.66 -7.66
CA THR A 805 -49.87 25.03 -8.59
C THR A 805 -50.87 25.89 -7.85
N ALA A 806 -51.11 27.10 -8.32
CA ALA A 806 -52.03 28.04 -7.70
C ALA A 806 -53.22 28.36 -8.63
N TYR A 807 -54.41 28.46 -8.04
CA TYR A 807 -55.64 28.88 -8.72
C TYR A 807 -56.14 30.14 -8.07
N HIS A 808 -56.43 31.15 -8.89
CA HIS A 808 -56.76 32.51 -8.45
C HIS A 808 -58.18 32.82 -8.80
N VAL A 809 -58.90 33.49 -7.88
CA VAL A 809 -60.19 34.12 -8.11
C VAL A 809 -60.28 35.45 -7.36
N GLY A 810 -60.75 36.49 -7.99
CA GLY A 810 -60.79 37.80 -7.34
C GLY A 810 -61.71 38.77 -8.00
N SER A 811 -61.85 39.97 -7.38
CA SER A 811 -62.53 41.11 -7.88
C SER A 811 -61.62 42.32 -7.85
N TYR A 812 -61.94 43.29 -8.73
CA TYR A 812 -61.14 44.49 -8.80
C TYR A 812 -62.07 45.69 -9.13
N TRP A 813 -61.63 46.86 -8.72
CA TRP A 813 -62.36 48.10 -8.88
C TRP A 813 -61.40 49.24 -9.24
N GLY A 814 -61.73 50.00 -10.25
CA GLY A 814 -61.03 51.19 -10.66
C GLY A 814 -62.04 52.38 -10.79
N THR A 815 -61.64 53.58 -10.36
CA THR A 815 -62.48 54.81 -10.51
C THR A 815 -61.58 56.02 -10.62
N GLY A 816 -62.11 57.08 -11.25
CA GLY A 816 -61.53 58.39 -11.27
C GLY A 816 -62.33 59.38 -10.44
N TYR A 817 -61.71 60.06 -9.46
CA TYR A 817 -62.36 61.06 -8.65
C TYR A 817 -61.50 62.28 -8.43
N ARG A 818 -61.91 63.46 -8.81
CA ARG A 818 -61.18 64.74 -8.69
C ARG A 818 -59.78 64.71 -9.27
N GLY A 819 -59.56 64.02 -10.41
CA GLY A 819 -58.30 63.93 -11.07
C GLY A 819 -57.33 62.83 -10.52
N ILE A 820 -57.72 62.14 -9.48
CA ILE A 820 -56.97 60.98 -8.93
C ILE A 820 -57.65 59.72 -9.44
N ALA A 821 -56.88 58.85 -10.01
CA ALA A 821 -57.24 57.48 -10.34
C ALA A 821 -57.00 56.56 -9.13
N TRP A 822 -58.09 55.88 -8.72
CA TRP A 822 -58.03 54.85 -7.66
C TRP A 822 -58.19 53.47 -8.25
N ARG A 823 -57.36 52.53 -7.85
CA ARG A 823 -57.36 51.14 -8.31
C ARG A 823 -57.27 50.23 -7.10
N SER A 824 -58.06 49.17 -7.04
CA SER A 824 -58.01 48.22 -5.94
C SER A 824 -58.40 46.83 -6.43
N GLY A 825 -57.98 45.81 -5.69
CA GLY A 825 -58.34 44.43 -5.95
C GLY A 825 -58.21 43.57 -4.71
N LEU A 826 -59.07 42.52 -4.67
CA LEU A 826 -59.08 41.51 -3.66
C LEU A 826 -59.00 40.15 -4.38
N VAL A 827 -58.04 39.29 -4.02
CA VAL A 827 -57.84 37.98 -4.64
C VAL A 827 -57.70 36.93 -3.57
N TYR A 828 -58.34 35.81 -3.79
CA TYR A 828 -58.10 34.55 -3.09
C TYR A 828 -57.43 33.61 -4.03
N SER A 829 -56.43 32.87 -3.50
CA SER A 829 -55.72 31.84 -4.23
C SER A 829 -55.65 30.55 -3.40
N TYR A 830 -55.97 29.43 -4.03
CA TYR A 830 -55.73 28.10 -3.51
C TYR A 830 -54.42 27.59 -4.11
N LEU A 831 -53.51 27.09 -3.25
CA LEU A 831 -52.18 26.61 -3.63
C LEU A 831 -52.10 25.11 -3.33
N ASP A 832 -51.84 24.30 -4.33
CA ASP A 832 -51.51 22.89 -4.24
C ASP A 832 -50.00 22.73 -4.34
N MET A 833 -49.42 22.10 -3.35
CA MET A 833 -47.96 22.12 -3.12
C MET A 833 -47.41 20.72 -2.93
N GLY A 834 -46.35 20.38 -3.66
CA GLY A 834 -45.61 19.15 -3.52
C GLY A 834 -44.13 19.40 -3.23
N SER A 835 -43.64 18.98 -2.07
CA SER A 835 -42.25 19.16 -1.67
C SER A 835 -41.45 17.88 -1.73
N GLU A 836 -40.19 18.00 -2.11
CA GLU A 836 -39.20 16.91 -2.12
C GLU A 836 -37.91 17.39 -1.45
N ARG A 837 -37.34 16.54 -0.58
CA ARG A 837 -35.99 16.72 0.01
C ARG A 837 -35.20 15.46 -0.19
N ASP A 838 -34.04 15.54 -0.83
CA ASP A 838 -33.08 14.47 -0.93
C ASP A 838 -32.17 14.46 0.33
N ILE A 839 -32.34 13.46 1.15
CA ILE A 839 -31.57 13.26 2.37
C ILE A 839 -30.28 12.50 1.99
N GLN A 840 -29.15 13.18 2.17
CA GLN A 840 -27.80 12.67 1.83
C GLN A 840 -26.87 12.81 3.03
N VAL A 841 -27.18 12.07 4.08
CA VAL A 841 -26.37 11.99 5.30
C VAL A 841 -25.70 10.61 5.32
N PRO A 842 -24.42 10.48 5.68
CA PRO A 842 -23.74 9.18 5.76
C PRO A 842 -24.54 8.18 6.58
N GLY A 843 -24.84 7.02 5.99
CA GLY A 843 -25.68 5.99 6.61
C GLY A 843 -27.19 6.22 6.53
N LEU A 844 -27.63 7.36 5.95
CA LEU A 844 -29.05 7.69 5.78
C LEU A 844 -29.26 8.39 4.43
N THR A 845 -29.44 7.62 3.37
CA THR A 845 -29.77 8.14 2.04
C THR A 845 -31.22 7.79 1.70
N SER A 846 -32.06 8.82 1.51
CA SER A 846 -33.48 8.64 1.24
C SER A 846 -34.08 9.90 0.64
N ARG A 847 -35.33 9.83 0.21
CA ARG A 847 -36.11 11.00 -0.26
C ARG A 847 -37.33 11.18 0.63
N ALA A 848 -37.50 12.38 1.18
CA ALA A 848 -38.67 12.79 1.91
C ALA A 848 -39.61 13.62 1.00
N GLN A 849 -40.88 13.28 0.97
CA GLN A 849 -41.91 13.94 0.12
C GLN A 849 -43.15 14.30 0.94
N ALA A 850 -43.77 15.40 0.58
CA ALA A 850 -45.08 15.78 1.16
C ALA A 850 -45.94 16.52 0.16
N ASP A 851 -47.24 16.18 0.15
CA ASP A 851 -48.29 16.93 -0.54
C ASP A 851 -49.15 17.66 0.47
N TYR A 852 -49.34 18.96 0.27
CA TYR A 852 -50.07 19.83 1.17
C TYR A 852 -50.63 21.04 0.44
N HIS A 853 -51.41 21.88 1.11
CA HIS A 853 -52.04 23.02 0.48
C HIS A 853 -51.95 24.28 1.33
N ALA A 854 -52.18 25.43 0.69
CA ALA A 854 -52.22 26.73 1.35
C ALA A 854 -53.32 27.61 0.75
N HIS A 855 -53.77 28.56 1.55
CA HIS A 855 -54.69 29.59 1.14
C HIS A 855 -54.00 30.92 1.20
N LEU A 856 -54.06 31.70 0.12
CA LEU A 856 -53.47 33.03 0.04
C LEU A 856 -54.56 34.07 -0.24
N PHE A 857 -54.76 34.97 0.71
CA PHE A 857 -55.63 36.14 0.57
C PHE A 857 -54.75 37.36 0.33
N GLN A 858 -55.11 38.16 -0.66
CA GLN A 858 -54.34 39.35 -0.98
C GLN A 858 -55.26 40.51 -1.48
N GLY A 859 -54.80 41.71 -1.18
CA GLY A 859 -55.46 42.89 -1.65
C GLY A 859 -54.48 44.03 -1.88
N PHE A 860 -54.89 44.97 -2.70
CA PHE A 860 -54.15 46.21 -2.92
C PHE A 860 -55.01 47.39 -3.16
N ALA A 861 -54.53 48.61 -2.89
CA ALA A 861 -55.12 49.87 -3.25
C ALA A 861 -54.03 50.80 -3.77
N GLU A 862 -54.26 51.40 -4.93
CA GLU A 862 -53.38 52.37 -5.57
C GLU A 862 -54.09 53.66 -5.84
N GLY A 863 -53.45 54.77 -5.50
CA GLY A 863 -53.86 56.07 -5.89
C GLY A 863 -52.82 56.76 -6.77
N SER A 864 -53.20 57.35 -7.87
CA SER A 864 -52.29 58.00 -8.79
C SER A 864 -52.89 59.27 -9.41
N HIS A 865 -52.04 60.17 -9.85
CA HIS A 865 -52.47 61.38 -10.55
C HIS A 865 -51.61 61.58 -11.82
N ARG A 866 -52.28 61.70 -12.99
CA ARG A 866 -51.60 61.85 -14.29
C ARG A 866 -51.40 63.33 -14.64
N PHE A 867 -50.14 63.69 -14.84
CA PHE A 867 -49.71 64.99 -15.37
C PHE A 867 -49.31 64.80 -16.85
N ALA A 868 -50.12 65.33 -17.77
CA ALA A 868 -49.86 65.38 -19.19
C ALA A 868 -49.02 66.65 -19.51
N PHE A 869 -47.80 66.47 -19.99
CA PHE A 869 -46.95 67.58 -20.46
C PHE A 869 -47.35 68.00 -21.86
N ASN A 870 -47.81 67.10 -22.69
CA ASN A 870 -48.38 67.28 -24.01
C ASN A 870 -49.13 66.01 -24.43
N ASP A 871 -49.65 65.93 -25.63
CA ASP A 871 -50.45 64.84 -26.16
C ASP A 871 -49.64 63.53 -26.24
N SER A 872 -48.31 63.62 -26.22
CA SER A 872 -47.38 62.48 -26.40
C SER A 872 -46.68 62.07 -25.15
N LEU A 873 -46.58 62.87 -24.08
CA LEU A 873 -45.80 62.56 -22.87
C LEU A 873 -46.61 62.86 -21.61
N SER A 874 -46.68 61.89 -20.71
CA SER A 874 -47.27 62.05 -19.39
C SER A 874 -46.47 61.40 -18.31
N VAL A 875 -46.58 61.89 -17.09
CA VAL A 875 -45.94 61.29 -15.90
C VAL A 875 -47.04 61.13 -14.84
N GLU A 876 -47.02 60.00 -14.15
CA GLU A 876 -48.00 59.59 -13.17
C GLU A 876 -47.36 59.19 -11.86
N PRO A 877 -47.16 60.03 -10.87
CA PRO A 877 -46.82 59.65 -9.52
C PRO A 877 -47.95 58.79 -8.93
N TYR A 878 -47.56 57.73 -8.21
CA TYR A 878 -48.48 56.81 -7.58
C TYR A 878 -48.03 56.36 -6.20
N GLY A 879 -48.99 56.00 -5.38
CA GLY A 879 -48.80 55.32 -4.10
C GLY A 879 -49.67 54.05 -4.08
N ASN A 880 -49.06 52.93 -3.77
CA ASN A 880 -49.70 51.64 -3.67
C ASN A 880 -49.50 51.05 -2.28
N LEU A 881 -50.54 50.52 -1.70
CA LEU A 881 -50.53 49.71 -0.48
C LEU A 881 -51.06 48.34 -0.83
N SER A 882 -50.37 47.30 -0.40
CA SER A 882 -50.79 45.93 -0.60
C SER A 882 -50.51 45.05 0.63
N TYR A 883 -51.40 44.06 0.82
CA TYR A 883 -51.23 43.07 1.87
C TYR A 883 -51.49 41.65 1.33
N ALA A 884 -50.68 40.69 1.71
CA ALA A 884 -50.86 39.29 1.40
C ALA A 884 -50.83 38.50 2.70
N TRP A 885 -51.80 37.64 2.92
CA TRP A 885 -51.90 36.74 4.06
C TRP A 885 -51.95 35.29 3.57
N LEU A 886 -50.96 34.51 3.95
CA LEU A 886 -50.77 33.09 3.59
C LEU A 886 -51.11 32.24 4.81
N ASP A 887 -52.02 31.31 4.64
CA ASP A 887 -52.41 30.31 5.62
C ASP A 887 -52.01 28.94 5.10
N LEU A 888 -50.95 28.39 5.66
CA LEU A 888 -50.38 27.11 5.29
C LEU A 888 -50.96 25.99 6.14
N ALA A 889 -51.58 25.01 5.52
CA ALA A 889 -52.08 23.81 6.22
C ALA A 889 -50.96 23.01 6.87
N GLY A 890 -51.23 22.35 8.00
CA GLY A 890 -50.34 21.35 8.59
C GLY A 890 -50.10 20.19 7.64
N GLY A 891 -48.89 19.60 7.73
CA GLY A 891 -48.51 18.51 6.87
C GLY A 891 -47.43 17.62 7.47
N GLN A 892 -47.14 16.55 6.78
CA GLN A 892 -46.14 15.57 7.16
C GLN A 892 -45.48 14.97 5.92
N GLU A 893 -44.15 14.84 5.98
CA GLU A 893 -43.38 14.10 4.97
C GLU A 893 -43.50 12.58 5.17
N HIS A 894 -43.23 11.85 4.12
CA HIS A 894 -43.12 10.40 4.09
C HIS A 894 -41.91 9.98 3.25
N GLY A 895 -41.52 8.67 3.27
CA GLY A 895 -40.45 8.13 2.45
C GLY A 895 -39.03 8.21 3.08
N SER A 896 -38.86 8.82 4.26
CA SER A 896 -37.55 8.95 4.95
C SER A 896 -37.69 8.79 6.47
N ALA A 897 -36.64 8.26 7.10
CA ALA A 897 -36.48 8.30 8.54
C ALA A 897 -36.28 9.74 9.06
N ALA A 898 -35.81 10.65 8.22
CA ALA A 898 -35.69 12.09 8.51
C ALA A 898 -36.90 12.89 8.07
N ALA A 899 -38.06 12.25 7.94
CA ALA A 899 -39.33 12.92 7.60
C ALA A 899 -39.74 13.94 8.65
N LEU A 900 -40.18 15.09 8.18
CA LEU A 900 -40.61 16.21 9.01
C LEU A 900 -42.14 16.32 9.03
N ARG A 901 -42.70 16.93 10.09
CA ARG A 901 -44.07 17.33 10.20
C ARG A 901 -44.16 18.76 10.74
N TRP A 902 -45.21 19.45 10.36
CA TRP A 902 -45.55 20.82 10.82
C TRP A 902 -47.04 20.99 11.06
N GLU A 903 -47.34 21.85 11.97
CA GLU A 903 -48.71 22.29 12.25
C GLU A 903 -49.11 23.41 11.29
N ARG A 904 -50.40 23.74 11.24
CA ARG A 904 -50.92 24.89 10.50
C ARG A 904 -50.24 26.15 10.96
N GLN A 905 -49.81 26.99 10.00
CA GLN A 905 -49.06 28.21 10.25
C GLN A 905 -49.53 29.30 9.27
N ASP A 906 -49.66 30.52 9.77
CA ASP A 906 -49.99 31.67 8.94
C ASP A 906 -48.82 32.68 8.89
N SER A 907 -48.79 33.50 7.84
CA SER A 907 -47.87 34.61 7.69
C SER A 907 -48.45 35.70 6.78
N GLY A 908 -48.11 36.95 7.07
CA GLY A 908 -48.57 38.08 6.29
C GLY A 908 -47.43 39.03 5.92
N ALA A 909 -47.52 39.57 4.71
CA ALA A 909 -46.60 40.61 4.24
C ALA A 909 -47.39 41.80 3.69
N GLY A 910 -47.13 42.98 4.27
CA GLY A 910 -47.69 44.26 3.81
C GLY A 910 -46.59 45.09 3.15
N TYR A 911 -46.89 45.70 2.05
CA TYR A 911 -45.98 46.57 1.30
C TYR A 911 -46.55 47.89 0.98
N SER A 912 -45.76 48.96 1.00
CA SER A 912 -46.03 50.25 0.41
C SER A 912 -45.11 50.51 -0.75
N THR A 913 -45.58 50.99 -1.88
CA THR A 913 -44.80 51.39 -3.03
C THR A 913 -45.10 52.82 -3.39
N LEU A 914 -44.08 53.67 -3.45
CA LEU A 914 -44.16 55.01 -3.98
C LEU A 914 -43.41 55.08 -5.29
N GLY A 915 -43.99 55.50 -6.36
CA GLY A 915 -43.34 55.42 -7.66
C GLY A 915 -43.75 56.49 -8.63
N LEU A 916 -43.06 56.53 -9.72
CA LEU A 916 -43.28 57.46 -10.83
C LEU A 916 -43.33 56.65 -12.13
N ARG A 917 -44.43 56.76 -12.84
CA ARG A 917 -44.69 56.09 -14.10
C ARG A 917 -44.66 57.14 -15.21
N GLY A 918 -43.83 56.93 -16.24
CA GLY A 918 -43.76 57.74 -17.44
C GLY A 918 -44.38 56.99 -18.62
N GLU A 919 -45.19 57.71 -19.45
CA GLU A 919 -45.74 57.16 -20.67
C GLU A 919 -45.46 58.15 -21.83
N ALA A 920 -44.93 57.57 -22.95
CA ALA A 920 -44.65 58.23 -24.17
C ALA A 920 -45.48 57.63 -25.33
N ARG A 921 -46.22 58.42 -26.07
CA ARG A 921 -47.04 58.04 -27.24
C ARG A 921 -46.34 58.43 -28.50
N TRP A 922 -46.09 57.45 -29.41
CA TRP A 922 -45.43 57.68 -30.66
C TRP A 922 -46.37 57.64 -31.82
N SER A 923 -46.63 58.87 -32.40
CA SER A 923 -47.21 59.13 -33.69
C SER A 923 -48.63 58.65 -34.09
N SER A 924 -49.19 59.33 -35.12
CA SER A 924 -50.54 59.26 -35.57
C SER A 924 -50.91 58.08 -36.53
N LEU A 925 -50.07 57.16 -36.84
CA LEU A 925 -50.30 56.06 -37.81
C LEU A 925 -50.41 54.66 -37.23
N SER A 926 -49.90 54.42 -36.00
CA SER A 926 -50.15 53.23 -35.18
C SER A 926 -49.83 53.63 -33.75
N PRO A 927 -50.78 53.70 -32.84
CA PRO A 927 -50.54 54.21 -31.48
C PRO A 927 -49.70 53.15 -30.73
N VAL A 928 -48.43 53.37 -30.73
CA VAL A 928 -47.44 52.67 -29.88
C VAL A 928 -47.28 53.53 -28.60
N ARG A 929 -47.50 52.93 -27.45
CA ARG A 929 -47.21 53.54 -26.15
C ARG A 929 -46.06 52.89 -25.49
N LEU A 930 -45.05 53.66 -25.12
CA LEU A 930 -43.91 53.17 -24.30
C LEU A 930 -44.19 53.61 -22.86
N TYR A 931 -43.99 52.75 -21.93
CA TYR A 931 -44.05 53.12 -20.51
C TYR A 931 -42.74 52.71 -19.80
N ALA A 932 -42.35 53.45 -18.80
CA ALA A 932 -41.31 53.13 -17.86
C ALA A 932 -41.79 53.58 -16.45
N ASP A 933 -41.53 52.77 -15.47
CA ASP A 933 -41.94 52.94 -14.10
C ASP A 933 -40.76 52.59 -13.16
N ALA A 934 -40.53 53.49 -12.20
CA ALA A 934 -39.60 53.32 -11.13
C ALA A 934 -40.30 53.58 -9.81
N GLY A 935 -40.21 52.62 -8.89
CA GLY A 935 -40.89 52.71 -7.58
C GLY A 935 -39.98 52.22 -6.44
N TYR A 936 -40.09 52.91 -5.32
CA TYR A 936 -39.50 52.45 -4.07
C TYR A 936 -40.53 51.63 -3.29
N GLN A 937 -40.26 50.38 -3.07
CA GLN A 937 -41.10 49.46 -2.29
C GLN A 937 -40.53 49.26 -0.91
N ARG A 938 -41.39 49.39 0.11
CA ARG A 938 -41.02 49.12 1.51
C ARG A 938 -41.97 48.12 2.13
N ARG A 939 -41.41 47.10 2.75
CA ARG A 939 -42.16 46.14 3.59
C ARG A 939 -42.57 46.79 4.91
N LEU A 940 -43.84 46.72 5.24
CA LEU A 940 -44.44 47.36 6.44
C LEU A 940 -44.54 46.39 7.62
N THR A 941 -44.59 45.12 7.35
CA THR A 941 -44.71 44.06 8.34
C THR A 941 -43.32 43.51 8.74
N PRO A 942 -43.17 43.00 9.98
CA PRO A 942 -41.92 42.29 10.39
C PRO A 942 -41.69 41.07 9.51
N ASP A 943 -40.41 40.75 9.32
CA ASP A 943 -40.01 39.51 8.71
C ASP A 943 -40.25 38.34 9.69
N ARG A 944 -40.99 37.33 9.22
CA ARG A 944 -41.31 36.10 9.96
C ARG A 944 -41.11 34.87 9.08
N ASN A 945 -40.07 34.89 8.25
CA ASN A 945 -39.74 33.79 7.36
C ASN A 945 -39.12 32.60 8.14
N GLN A 946 -39.96 32.07 9.04
CA GLN A 946 -39.58 30.93 9.87
C GLN A 946 -40.74 29.92 9.89
N THR A 947 -40.37 28.63 10.04
CA THR A 947 -41.35 27.54 10.13
C THR A 947 -40.98 26.64 11.30
N ARG A 948 -42.04 26.26 12.07
CA ARG A 948 -41.87 25.31 13.18
C ARG A 948 -42.09 23.91 12.66
N LEU A 949 -41.01 23.04 12.86
CA LEU A 949 -40.96 21.69 12.36
C LEU A 949 -40.67 20.73 13.52
N SER A 950 -40.96 19.44 13.30
CA SER A 950 -40.47 18.34 14.15
C SER A 950 -40.25 17.09 13.31
N PHE A 951 -39.35 16.23 13.70
CA PHE A 951 -39.19 14.93 13.03
C PHE A 951 -40.41 14.03 13.36
N VAL A 952 -40.86 13.27 12.37
CA VAL A 952 -41.96 12.31 12.55
C VAL A 952 -41.59 11.22 13.56
N GLN A 953 -40.31 10.83 13.60
CA GLN A 953 -39.82 9.76 14.50
C GLN A 953 -39.62 10.23 15.95
N GLY A 954 -39.83 11.52 16.26
CA GLY A 954 -39.73 12.08 17.61
C GLY A 954 -38.69 13.19 17.72
N GLY A 955 -38.41 13.59 18.95
CA GLY A 955 -37.60 14.77 19.27
C GLY A 955 -38.43 16.05 19.45
N ASP A 956 -37.79 17.08 19.95
CA ASP A 956 -38.44 18.37 20.22
C ASP A 956 -38.76 19.09 18.91
N ALA A 957 -39.81 19.94 18.94
CA ALA A 957 -40.11 20.81 17.80
C ALA A 957 -39.10 21.96 17.75
N TYR A 958 -38.63 22.30 16.57
CA TYR A 958 -37.67 23.37 16.34
C TYR A 958 -38.14 24.37 15.29
N THR A 959 -37.48 25.52 15.25
CA THR A 959 -37.81 26.59 14.28
C THR A 959 -36.64 26.73 13.30
N VAL A 960 -36.98 26.69 12.01
CA VAL A 960 -36.03 26.92 10.92
C VAL A 960 -36.30 28.29 10.28
N HIS A 961 -35.26 29.00 9.95
CA HIS A 961 -35.31 30.30 9.27
C HIS A 961 -34.86 30.13 7.81
N SER A 962 -35.44 30.95 6.93
CA SER A 962 -35.03 31.05 5.54
C SER A 962 -34.46 32.43 5.23
N ALA A 963 -33.79 32.50 4.07
CA ALA A 963 -33.42 33.77 3.46
C ALA A 963 -34.66 34.66 3.27
N THR A 964 -34.47 35.94 3.45
CA THR A 964 -35.57 36.92 3.49
C THR A 964 -35.43 37.95 2.41
N ASP A 965 -36.60 38.56 2.02
CA ASP A 965 -36.60 39.78 1.26
C ASP A 965 -36.09 40.95 2.12
N ASP A 966 -35.42 41.88 1.51
CA ASP A 966 -35.08 43.13 2.19
C ASP A 966 -36.32 43.94 2.50
N ARG A 967 -36.20 44.77 3.52
CA ARG A 967 -37.27 45.70 3.87
C ARG A 967 -37.57 46.73 2.77
N ASP A 968 -36.54 47.11 2.01
CA ASP A 968 -36.54 48.12 0.99
C ASP A 968 -36.05 47.57 -0.36
N ALA A 969 -36.82 47.82 -1.43
CA ALA A 969 -36.48 47.32 -2.76
C ALA A 969 -36.80 48.37 -3.83
N LEU A 970 -36.05 48.33 -4.91
CA LEU A 970 -36.31 49.12 -6.13
C LEU A 970 -37.14 48.28 -7.11
N LEU A 971 -38.31 48.82 -7.47
CA LEU A 971 -39.17 48.29 -8.51
C LEU A 971 -38.88 49.03 -9.81
N VAL A 972 -38.63 48.33 -10.88
CA VAL A 972 -38.48 48.89 -12.23
C VAL A 972 -39.38 48.15 -13.18
N ARG A 973 -40.19 48.88 -13.97
CA ARG A 973 -41.02 48.30 -15.04
C ARG A 973 -40.80 49.06 -16.33
N ALA A 974 -40.82 48.37 -17.45
CA ALA A 974 -40.77 49.01 -18.76
C ALA A 974 -41.53 48.15 -19.77
N GLY A 975 -42.15 48.78 -20.74
CA GLY A 975 -42.88 48.02 -21.74
C GLY A 975 -43.40 48.86 -22.89
N VAL A 976 -43.97 48.14 -23.84
CA VAL A 976 -44.60 48.70 -25.02
C VAL A 976 -46.03 48.21 -25.15
N THR A 977 -46.98 49.12 -25.33
CA THR A 977 -48.36 48.79 -25.67
C THR A 977 -48.60 49.12 -27.14
N LEU A 978 -49.11 48.13 -27.85
CA LEU A 978 -49.46 48.20 -29.27
C LEU A 978 -50.97 48.18 -29.41
N ALA A 979 -51.59 49.14 -30.06
CA ALA A 979 -52.97 49.03 -30.43
C ALA A 979 -53.04 48.20 -31.75
N ILE A 980 -53.55 46.97 -31.63
CA ILE A 980 -53.68 46.03 -32.76
C ILE A 980 -54.89 46.43 -33.60
N LYS A 981 -56.01 46.93 -32.92
CA LYS A 981 -57.22 47.50 -33.52
C LYS A 981 -57.71 48.59 -32.61
N GLN A 982 -58.76 49.34 -33.04
CA GLN A 982 -59.30 50.38 -32.19
C GLN A 982 -59.87 49.93 -30.84
N ASN A 983 -60.20 48.63 -30.74
CA ASN A 983 -60.75 48.03 -29.55
C ASN A 983 -59.87 46.92 -28.97
N ALA A 984 -58.56 46.74 -29.43
CA ALA A 984 -57.72 45.70 -28.97
C ALA A 984 -56.28 46.23 -28.76
N THR A 985 -55.68 45.89 -27.60
CA THR A 985 -54.33 46.27 -27.18
C THR A 985 -53.49 45.05 -26.84
N LEU A 986 -52.20 45.14 -27.09
CA LEU A 986 -51.21 44.18 -26.68
C LEU A 986 -50.08 44.91 -25.93
N LEU A 987 -49.88 44.62 -24.69
CA LEU A 987 -48.75 45.10 -23.89
C LEU A 987 -47.73 43.98 -23.75
N LEU A 988 -46.49 44.33 -23.99
CA LEU A 988 -45.31 43.50 -23.71
C LEU A 988 -44.47 44.27 -22.70
N GLY A 989 -44.12 43.64 -21.56
CA GLY A 989 -43.42 44.31 -20.49
C GLY A 989 -42.36 43.48 -19.81
N TYR A 990 -41.42 44.18 -19.23
CA TYR A 990 -40.43 43.67 -18.28
C TYR A 990 -40.70 44.31 -16.92
N GLN A 991 -40.44 43.56 -15.86
CA GLN A 991 -40.51 44.01 -14.49
C GLN A 991 -39.38 43.42 -13.68
N GLY A 992 -38.61 44.25 -13.01
CA GLY A 992 -37.55 43.88 -12.05
C GLY A 992 -37.91 44.38 -10.65
N LEU A 993 -37.60 43.59 -9.63
CA LEU A 993 -37.55 44.01 -8.24
C LEU A 993 -36.20 43.64 -7.66
N MET A 994 -35.50 44.65 -7.14
CA MET A 994 -34.10 44.47 -6.74
C MET A 994 -33.85 45.06 -5.35
N SER A 995 -33.12 44.32 -4.52
CA SER A 995 -32.60 44.78 -3.23
C SER A 995 -31.20 44.20 -2.98
N ASP A 996 -30.62 44.49 -1.84
CA ASP A 996 -29.28 43.97 -1.50
C ASP A 996 -29.25 42.43 -1.42
N LYS A 997 -30.39 41.79 -1.05
CA LYS A 997 -30.47 40.33 -0.80
C LYS A 997 -31.46 39.61 -1.72
N MET A 998 -32.05 40.34 -2.67
CA MET A 998 -33.07 39.75 -3.54
C MET A 998 -32.98 40.34 -4.95
N SER A 999 -33.18 39.50 -5.91
CA SER A 999 -33.39 39.91 -7.29
C SER A 999 -34.52 39.11 -7.91
N GLU A 1000 -35.45 39.79 -8.53
CA GLU A 1000 -36.55 39.23 -9.32
C GLU A 1000 -36.65 39.89 -10.68
N ASN A 1001 -36.85 39.05 -11.69
CA ASN A 1001 -37.05 39.46 -13.06
C ASN A 1001 -38.27 38.76 -13.65
N SER A 1002 -39.11 39.48 -14.36
CA SER A 1002 -40.23 38.87 -15.06
C SER A 1002 -40.49 39.53 -16.40
N ALA A 1003 -40.97 38.76 -17.32
CA ALA A 1003 -41.60 39.22 -18.57
C ALA A 1003 -43.11 39.01 -18.46
N ASN A 1004 -43.85 39.99 -18.93
CA ASN A 1004 -45.28 39.90 -18.95
C ASN A 1004 -45.89 40.31 -20.30
N MET A 1005 -46.96 39.70 -20.64
CA MET A 1005 -47.75 40.03 -21.79
C MET A 1005 -49.23 40.21 -21.37
N GLN A 1006 -49.85 41.27 -21.82
CA GLN A 1006 -51.27 41.53 -21.57
C GLN A 1006 -52.00 41.86 -22.86
N PHE A 1007 -53.10 41.21 -23.07
CA PHE A 1007 -54.03 41.50 -24.17
C PHE A 1007 -55.33 42.08 -23.60
N GLY A 1008 -55.78 43.15 -24.14
CA GLY A 1008 -57.03 43.82 -23.76
C GLY A 1008 -58.00 43.95 -24.96
N LEU A 1009 -59.32 43.74 -24.72
CA LEU A 1009 -60.34 43.79 -25.75
C LEU A 1009 -61.54 44.51 -25.17
N THR A 1010 -61.95 45.53 -25.85
CA THR A 1010 -63.24 46.27 -25.53
C THR A 1010 -64.27 45.88 -26.53
N PHE A 1011 -65.49 45.55 -26.04
CA PHE A 1011 -66.62 45.21 -26.89
C PHE A 1011 -67.56 46.39 -27.07
#